data_4a4068b807ec6f4c2f7729e19f7599ed
#
_entry.id   4a4068b807ec6f4c2f7729e19f7599ed
#
_cell.length_a   1.000
_cell.length_b   1.000
_cell.length_c   1.000
_cell.angle_alpha   90.00
_cell.angle_beta   90.00
_cell.angle_gamma   90.00
#
_symmetry.space_group_name_H-M   'P 1'
#
loop_
_entity.id
_entity.type
_entity.pdbx_description
1 polymer ?
#
loop_
_entity_poly.entity_id
_entity_poly.type
_entity_poly.pdbx_seq_one_letter_code
_entity_poly.pdbx_strand_id
1 'polypeptide(L)'
;MGDFLKKDVETPLSGCYLAAGVRLRIETNSESILAIARAVLEPSDAGHDREEVRLKLWVEDEHSPELETKPYFRGLGHLVFSGYDDRSSLLIDLRNRCGAGRFTQTLARNPAYWKTALFPSLLGIVGPSVGLTSLHCACVSWQGKGILLAGGAGAGKSTLSLALAQTGLDFLSDDRTLVRENRGGLVACGLSREMKQRTDAIIHFPALQNARCDALWKGEPAFRFDPVQLFGVTRAESCEPSWIVFLERQPDSTFQLEEVAPEEAATLLQKDLHQEMPEASERQRLTIRALSQRHCYRLRYGGDPHAVARALRQSFVERGSSHSGIQRPRDAHAGSKPILSADPLRRFRVTGLRSDVFLMGRHLRVETDSPVVLNRIRATFNTTATVPKGSPQFLWRIACEPHRESCSSWPSMTAFCKGSLRYINLGQFSFIAADLEAREAVGVLPESLCEDEIGFSTVFLASLLHLSAPALGLTAISAACVSSGANGLLLFGRSHSGKTTASYCGKKLGLEFHSDQATFLELDGGAVYAWGEFWPAAFRPETVQFLPELSGLGRSFVYRDRTFLCVDKTALSGTNRGRVIPVACIFLERHASSSPRLVPLPHWELPRQIFTDAGSEEDRDAILALLGKVPAYRLLYDDDPSIAARLFRSVLEAHQLMERRT
;
A
#
# COMPACT_ATOMS: atom_id res chain seq x y z
N MET A 1 -16.36 -12.38 -11.87
CA MET A 1 -15.83 -11.59 -10.75
C MET A 1 -16.98 -10.79 -10.17
N GLY A 2 -17.73 -11.31 -9.22
CA GLY A 2 -18.76 -10.54 -8.54
C GLY A 2 -18.09 -9.64 -7.52
N ASP A 3 -18.48 -8.38 -7.45
CA ASP A 3 -18.08 -7.38 -6.45
C ASP A 3 -16.55 -7.31 -6.20
N PHE A 4 -15.82 -6.98 -7.23
CA PHE A 4 -14.37 -6.91 -7.19
C PHE A 4 -13.84 -5.81 -6.26
N LEU A 5 -14.58 -4.70 -6.18
CA LEU A 5 -14.31 -3.60 -5.26
C LEU A 5 -15.46 -3.51 -4.26
N LYS A 6 -15.28 -4.06 -3.07
CA LYS A 6 -16.23 -3.83 -1.97
C LYS A 6 -16.29 -2.34 -1.70
N LYS A 7 -17.46 -1.76 -1.89
CA LYS A 7 -17.76 -0.41 -1.45
C LYS A 7 -17.61 -0.34 0.07
N ASP A 8 -17.31 0.83 0.53
CA ASP A 8 -17.08 1.29 1.89
C ASP A 8 -17.58 0.35 3.01
N VAL A 9 -16.64 -0.17 3.81
CA VAL A 9 -16.99 -0.96 4.99
C VAL A 9 -17.54 -0.01 6.06
N GLU A 10 -18.69 -0.32 6.64
CA GLU A 10 -19.25 0.45 7.75
C GLU A 10 -18.35 0.38 8.98
N THR A 11 -17.96 1.53 9.50
CA THR A 11 -17.14 1.69 10.69
C THR A 11 -17.87 2.61 11.69
N PRO A 12 -18.90 2.10 12.38
CA PRO A 12 -19.82 2.92 13.20
C PRO A 12 -19.16 3.47 14.47
N LEU A 13 -18.01 2.93 14.87
CA LEU A 13 -17.32 3.33 16.08
C LEU A 13 -16.18 4.29 15.76
N SER A 14 -15.95 5.29 16.59
CA SER A 14 -14.83 6.22 16.42
C SER A 14 -14.21 6.67 17.73
N GLY A 15 -12.93 7.03 17.70
CA GLY A 15 -12.20 7.60 18.83
C GLY A 15 -11.11 8.55 18.34
N CYS A 16 -10.83 9.58 19.15
CA CYS A 16 -9.73 10.53 18.92
C CYS A 16 -8.67 10.38 19.99
N TYR A 17 -7.41 10.36 19.58
CA TYR A 17 -6.26 10.10 20.45
C TYR A 17 -5.11 11.05 20.13
N LEU A 18 -4.23 11.25 21.10
CA LEU A 18 -2.96 11.96 20.90
C LEU A 18 -1.80 10.97 20.91
N ALA A 19 -0.90 11.13 19.95
CA ALA A 19 0.37 10.43 19.89
C ALA A 19 1.47 11.40 19.48
N ALA A 20 2.44 11.63 20.38
CA ALA A 20 3.52 12.62 20.17
C ALA A 20 3.00 14.02 19.76
N GLY A 21 1.81 14.40 20.26
CA GLY A 21 1.15 15.66 19.94
C GLY A 21 0.45 15.71 18.57
N VAL A 22 0.40 14.61 17.83
CA VAL A 22 -0.41 14.44 16.63
C VAL A 22 -1.74 13.83 17.01
N ARG A 23 -2.82 14.31 16.42
CA ARG A 23 -4.15 13.78 16.61
C ARG A 23 -4.39 12.61 15.67
N LEU A 24 -4.77 11.47 16.22
CA LEU A 24 -5.20 10.28 15.48
C LEU A 24 -6.71 10.09 15.65
N ARG A 25 -7.44 10.14 14.56
CA ARG A 25 -8.84 9.73 14.53
C ARG A 25 -8.94 8.32 13.99
N ILE A 26 -9.48 7.41 14.80
CA ILE A 26 -9.69 6.01 14.44
C ILE A 26 -11.19 5.76 14.25
N GLU A 27 -11.56 5.29 13.07
CA GLU A 27 -12.91 4.83 12.72
C GLU A 27 -12.85 3.31 12.52
N THR A 28 -13.73 2.55 13.17
CA THR A 28 -13.66 1.08 13.17
C THR A 28 -15.03 0.43 13.40
N ASN A 29 -15.15 -0.85 13.07
CA ASN A 29 -16.27 -1.71 13.45
C ASN A 29 -15.94 -2.59 14.68
N SER A 30 -14.79 -2.38 15.36
CA SER A 30 -14.31 -3.25 16.43
C SER A 30 -14.06 -2.49 17.73
N GLU A 31 -14.78 -2.83 18.78
CA GLU A 31 -14.54 -2.34 20.14
C GLU A 31 -13.14 -2.71 20.66
N SER A 32 -12.60 -3.88 20.24
CA SER A 32 -11.25 -4.31 20.64
C SER A 32 -10.18 -3.33 20.18
N ILE A 33 -10.29 -2.82 18.94
CA ILE A 33 -9.34 -1.81 18.41
C ILE A 33 -9.41 -0.52 19.22
N LEU A 34 -10.61 -0.02 19.55
CA LEU A 34 -10.73 1.19 20.36
C LEU A 34 -10.24 0.98 21.80
N ALA A 35 -10.48 -0.19 22.39
CA ALA A 35 -9.99 -0.52 23.72
C ALA A 35 -8.44 -0.54 23.74
N ILE A 36 -7.81 -1.13 22.74
CA ILE A 36 -6.35 -1.12 22.60
C ILE A 36 -5.83 0.31 22.38
N ALA A 37 -6.49 1.09 21.52
CA ALA A 37 -6.09 2.47 21.31
C ALA A 37 -6.14 3.30 22.59
N ARG A 38 -7.21 3.17 23.40
CA ARG A 38 -7.33 3.82 24.73
C ARG A 38 -6.24 3.39 25.71
N ALA A 39 -5.79 2.14 25.63
CA ALA A 39 -4.74 1.62 26.52
C ALA A 39 -3.32 2.06 26.14
N VAL A 40 -3.11 2.45 24.87
CA VAL A 40 -1.78 2.76 24.31
C VAL A 40 -1.59 4.26 24.05
N LEU A 41 -2.65 4.94 23.66
CA LEU A 41 -2.65 6.35 23.25
C LEU A 41 -3.43 7.19 24.27
N GLU A 42 -3.12 8.46 24.35
CA GLU A 42 -3.86 9.39 25.21
C GLU A 42 -5.17 9.78 24.55
N PRO A 43 -6.32 9.67 25.25
CA PRO A 43 -7.59 10.20 24.75
C PRO A 43 -7.48 11.70 24.48
N SER A 44 -8.09 12.18 23.40
CA SER A 44 -8.06 13.59 23.02
C SER A 44 -9.47 14.12 22.80
N ASP A 45 -9.82 15.20 23.50
CA ASP A 45 -11.02 15.97 23.20
C ASP A 45 -10.84 16.84 21.96
N ALA A 46 -11.93 17.18 21.29
CA ALA A 46 -11.95 17.88 20.03
C ALA A 46 -11.47 19.35 20.12
N GLY A 47 -10.19 19.59 19.97
CA GLY A 47 -9.61 20.91 19.74
C GLY A 47 -9.27 21.10 18.25
N HIS A 48 -9.61 22.23 17.65
CA HIS A 48 -9.56 22.46 16.19
C HIS A 48 -8.17 22.75 15.60
N ASP A 49 -7.09 22.87 16.38
CA ASP A 49 -5.81 23.46 15.94
C ASP A 49 -4.67 22.46 15.70
N ARG A 50 -4.93 21.14 15.70
CA ARG A 50 -3.86 20.13 15.54
C ARG A 50 -4.02 19.36 14.24
N GLU A 51 -2.89 19.05 13.61
CA GLU A 51 -2.85 18.17 12.46
C GLU A 51 -3.45 16.80 12.80
N GLU A 52 -4.37 16.32 11.97
CA GLU A 52 -5.11 15.08 12.19
C GLU A 52 -4.72 14.01 11.16
N VAL A 53 -4.50 12.81 11.64
CA VAL A 53 -4.37 11.61 10.83
C VAL A 53 -5.64 10.78 11.00
N ARG A 54 -6.29 10.41 9.91
CA ARG A 54 -7.53 9.63 9.91
C ARG A 54 -7.26 8.19 9.52
N LEU A 55 -7.64 7.26 10.38
CA LEU A 55 -7.46 5.83 10.18
C LEU A 55 -8.83 5.15 10.15
N LYS A 56 -9.12 4.46 9.06
CA LYS A 56 -10.28 3.58 8.94
C LYS A 56 -9.79 2.13 9.06
N LEU A 57 -10.08 1.50 10.20
CA LEU A 57 -9.57 0.17 10.56
C LEU A 57 -10.76 -0.76 10.80
N TRP A 58 -10.90 -1.82 10.00
CA TRP A 58 -12.00 -2.75 10.20
C TRP A 58 -11.53 -4.17 10.42
N VAL A 59 -12.35 -4.94 11.10
CA VAL A 59 -12.11 -6.34 11.42
C VAL A 59 -13.11 -7.19 10.66
N GLU A 60 -12.61 -8.24 10.02
CA GLU A 60 -13.44 -9.28 9.44
C GLU A 60 -13.35 -10.56 10.31
N ASP A 61 -14.45 -11.35 10.32
CA ASP A 61 -14.59 -12.53 11.18
C ASP A 61 -13.71 -13.73 10.77
N GLU A 62 -12.58 -13.45 10.15
CA GLU A 62 -11.62 -14.48 9.76
C GLU A 62 -10.55 -14.64 10.84
N HIS A 63 -10.28 -15.89 11.20
CA HIS A 63 -9.20 -16.24 12.10
C HIS A 63 -7.94 -16.52 11.27
N SER A 64 -6.85 -15.88 11.64
CA SER A 64 -5.51 -16.25 11.19
C SER A 64 -4.88 -17.18 12.20
N PRO A 65 -4.07 -18.17 11.80
CA PRO A 65 -3.24 -18.88 12.77
C PRO A 65 -2.40 -17.86 13.55
N GLU A 66 -2.10 -18.15 14.82
CA GLU A 66 -1.22 -17.31 15.63
C GLU A 66 0.13 -17.18 14.92
N LEU A 67 0.37 -16.06 14.30
CA LEU A 67 1.60 -15.76 13.61
C LEU A 67 2.29 -14.61 14.33
N GLU A 68 3.44 -14.91 14.95
CA GLU A 68 4.45 -13.90 15.26
C GLU A 68 5.12 -13.44 13.96
N THR A 69 4.35 -12.93 13.02
CA THR A 69 4.89 -12.45 11.75
C THR A 69 5.47 -11.06 11.92
N LYS A 70 6.67 -10.91 11.39
CA LYS A 70 7.34 -9.63 11.29
C LYS A 70 6.57 -8.74 10.32
N PRO A 71 6.19 -7.50 10.69
CA PRO A 71 5.53 -6.59 9.77
C PRO A 71 6.37 -6.36 8.51
N TYR A 72 5.70 -6.29 7.39
CA TYR A 72 6.27 -5.99 6.09
C TYR A 72 5.85 -4.60 5.65
N PHE A 73 6.80 -3.77 5.23
CA PHE A 73 6.54 -2.40 4.79
C PHE A 73 7.07 -2.20 3.38
N ARG A 74 6.26 -1.59 2.53
CA ARG A 74 6.67 -1.12 1.21
C ARG A 74 5.89 0.12 0.84
N GLY A 75 6.58 1.04 0.15
CA GLY A 75 5.97 2.28 -0.30
C GLY A 75 6.60 2.78 -1.58
N LEU A 76 5.88 3.63 -2.24
CA LEU A 76 6.35 4.43 -3.36
C LEU A 76 5.67 5.79 -3.26
N GLY A 77 6.46 6.87 -3.31
CA GLY A 77 5.96 8.22 -3.19
C GLY A 77 5.23 8.46 -1.87
N HIS A 78 3.94 8.76 -1.94
CA HIS A 78 3.10 9.07 -0.78
C HIS A 78 2.32 7.86 -0.23
N LEU A 79 2.31 6.73 -0.92
CA LEU A 79 1.58 5.53 -0.52
C LEU A 79 2.50 4.54 0.18
N VAL A 80 2.14 4.09 1.38
CA VAL A 80 2.89 3.10 2.16
C VAL A 80 1.98 1.96 2.57
N PHE A 81 2.33 0.77 2.13
CA PHE A 81 1.69 -0.49 2.52
C PHE A 81 2.38 -1.08 3.75
N SER A 82 1.57 -1.66 4.63
CA SER A 82 2.01 -2.43 5.79
C SER A 82 1.26 -3.75 5.83
N GLY A 83 1.95 -4.87 5.66
CA GLY A 83 1.41 -6.22 5.79
C GLY A 83 1.78 -6.82 7.15
N TYR A 84 0.82 -7.38 7.86
CA TYR A 84 1.02 -7.92 9.21
C TYR A 84 0.87 -9.44 9.24
N ASP A 85 -0.06 -9.96 8.47
CA ASP A 85 -0.26 -11.38 8.16
C ASP A 85 -0.86 -11.50 6.75
N ASP A 86 -1.19 -12.70 6.29
CA ASP A 86 -1.73 -12.95 4.94
C ASP A 86 -3.06 -12.23 4.67
N ARG A 87 -3.75 -11.77 5.71
CA ARG A 87 -5.10 -11.17 5.63
C ARG A 87 -5.18 -9.79 6.27
N SER A 88 -4.22 -9.44 7.14
CA SER A 88 -4.18 -8.17 7.84
C SER A 88 -3.18 -7.22 7.19
N SER A 89 -3.67 -6.07 6.78
CA SER A 89 -2.85 -5.04 6.13
C SER A 89 -3.41 -3.64 6.33
N LEU A 90 -2.54 -2.65 6.15
CA LEU A 90 -2.87 -1.22 6.24
C LEU A 90 -2.18 -0.49 5.08
N LEU A 91 -2.95 0.26 4.31
CA LEU A 91 -2.43 1.24 3.37
C LEU A 91 -2.51 2.63 3.98
N ILE A 92 -1.42 3.37 3.90
CA ILE A 92 -1.31 4.75 4.39
C ILE A 92 -1.06 5.67 3.21
N ASP A 93 -1.85 6.72 3.12
CA ASP A 93 -1.66 7.85 2.22
C ASP A 93 -1.09 9.02 3.02
N LEU A 94 0.20 9.30 2.82
CA LEU A 94 0.93 10.34 3.52
C LEU A 94 0.50 11.75 3.09
N ARG A 95 0.04 11.93 1.84
CA ARG A 95 -0.40 13.23 1.30
C ARG A 95 -1.73 13.64 1.93
N ASN A 96 -2.69 12.73 1.96
CA ASN A 96 -4.01 12.98 2.52
C ASN A 96 -4.08 12.66 4.04
N ARG A 97 -2.97 12.23 4.64
CA ARG A 97 -2.86 11.92 6.08
C ARG A 97 -3.94 10.96 6.54
N CYS A 98 -4.15 9.93 5.76
CA CYS A 98 -5.15 8.92 6.07
C CYS A 98 -4.60 7.51 5.85
N GLY A 99 -5.25 6.54 6.49
CA GLY A 99 -4.96 5.14 6.29
C GLY A 99 -6.25 4.32 6.31
N ALA A 100 -6.22 3.20 5.59
CA ALA A 100 -7.30 2.24 5.57
C ALA A 100 -6.72 0.84 5.72
N GLY A 101 -7.23 0.05 6.68
CA GLY A 101 -6.69 -1.25 7.02
C GLY A 101 -7.73 -2.26 7.43
N ARG A 102 -7.49 -3.50 6.99
CA ARG A 102 -8.23 -4.69 7.35
C ARG A 102 -7.42 -5.52 8.32
N PHE A 103 -8.09 -6.08 9.32
CA PHE A 103 -7.47 -6.92 10.34
C PHE A 103 -8.30 -8.18 10.58
N THR A 104 -7.62 -9.28 10.90
CA THR A 104 -8.26 -10.49 11.41
C THR A 104 -8.66 -10.30 12.87
N GLN A 105 -9.62 -11.09 13.36
CA GLN A 105 -10.00 -11.12 14.78
C GLN A 105 -8.82 -11.45 15.69
N THR A 106 -7.95 -12.35 15.26
CA THR A 106 -6.74 -12.75 15.99
C THR A 106 -5.84 -11.54 16.25
N LEU A 107 -5.53 -10.77 15.20
CA LEU A 107 -4.66 -9.60 15.32
C LEU A 107 -5.37 -8.45 16.05
N ALA A 108 -6.66 -8.22 15.81
CA ALA A 108 -7.44 -7.18 16.47
C ALA A 108 -7.56 -7.37 17.99
N ARG A 109 -7.36 -8.59 18.48
CA ARG A 109 -7.39 -8.93 19.92
C ARG A 109 -6.00 -9.10 20.54
N ASN A 110 -4.93 -8.73 19.85
CA ASN A 110 -3.55 -8.82 20.37
C ASN A 110 -3.01 -7.44 20.78
N PRO A 111 -3.28 -6.95 22.01
CA PRO A 111 -2.83 -5.63 22.45
C PRO A 111 -1.32 -5.49 22.52
N ALA A 112 -0.59 -6.57 22.78
CA ALA A 112 0.86 -6.56 22.81
C ALA A 112 1.45 -6.22 21.44
N TYR A 113 0.92 -6.83 20.37
CA TYR A 113 1.36 -6.56 19.01
C TYR A 113 1.06 -5.12 18.57
N TRP A 114 -0.14 -4.60 18.87
CA TRP A 114 -0.50 -3.22 18.58
C TRP A 114 0.42 -2.22 19.29
N LYS A 115 0.69 -2.45 20.58
CA LYS A 115 1.56 -1.59 21.37
C LYS A 115 3.01 -1.59 20.91
N THR A 116 3.54 -2.76 20.52
CA THR A 116 4.98 -2.94 20.28
C THR A 116 5.38 -2.91 18.81
N ALA A 117 4.46 -3.17 17.91
CA ALA A 117 4.74 -3.22 16.47
C ALA A 117 3.88 -2.24 15.67
N LEU A 118 2.55 -2.31 15.77
CA LEU A 118 1.66 -1.60 14.85
C LEU A 118 1.67 -0.08 15.09
N PHE A 119 1.33 0.41 16.29
CA PHE A 119 1.30 1.86 16.55
C PHE A 119 2.67 2.53 16.42
N PRO A 120 3.79 1.95 16.89
CA PRO A 120 5.10 2.54 16.68
C PRO A 120 5.50 2.66 15.21
N SER A 121 5.24 1.60 14.41
CA SER A 121 5.52 1.67 12.97
C SER A 121 4.60 2.64 12.23
N LEU A 122 3.31 2.66 12.56
CA LEU A 122 2.36 3.63 12.02
C LEU A 122 2.82 5.06 12.24
N LEU A 123 3.17 5.42 13.49
CA LEU A 123 3.65 6.76 13.82
C LEU A 123 4.99 7.09 13.14
N GLY A 124 5.88 6.10 13.00
CA GLY A 124 7.13 6.26 12.25
C GLY A 124 6.90 6.50 10.76
N ILE A 125 5.84 5.92 10.18
CA ILE A 125 5.49 6.08 8.77
C ILE A 125 4.76 7.39 8.52
N VAL A 126 3.72 7.67 9.28
CA VAL A 126 2.86 8.84 9.07
C VAL A 126 3.46 10.13 9.61
N GLY A 127 4.35 10.03 10.61
CA GLY A 127 4.95 11.17 11.30
C GLY A 127 5.51 12.26 10.38
N PRO A 128 6.32 11.93 9.36
CA PRO A 128 6.85 12.94 8.45
C PRO A 128 5.78 13.77 7.73
N SER A 129 4.61 13.20 7.43
CA SER A 129 3.51 13.94 6.78
C SER A 129 2.84 14.97 7.69
N VAL A 130 2.99 14.81 9.00
CA VAL A 130 2.45 15.70 10.04
C VAL A 130 3.54 16.46 10.81
N GLY A 131 4.72 16.62 10.21
CA GLY A 131 5.81 17.40 10.77
C GLY A 131 6.61 16.75 11.90
N LEU A 132 6.47 15.42 12.09
CA LEU A 132 7.30 14.66 13.00
C LEU A 132 8.55 14.14 12.29
N THR A 133 9.72 14.39 12.86
CA THR A 133 10.98 13.78 12.44
C THR A 133 11.34 12.66 13.40
N SER A 134 11.32 11.41 12.92
CA SER A 134 11.67 10.24 13.72
C SER A 134 13.17 9.98 13.65
N LEU A 135 13.88 10.23 14.75
CA LEU A 135 15.31 9.99 14.86
C LEU A 135 15.58 8.64 15.51
N HIS A 136 16.54 7.89 14.98
CA HIS A 136 17.04 6.66 15.61
C HIS A 136 18.02 7.01 16.74
N CYS A 137 17.50 7.58 17.81
CA CYS A 137 18.27 7.97 19.00
C CYS A 137 17.48 7.66 20.27
N ALA A 138 18.21 7.44 21.35
CA ALA A 138 17.65 7.46 22.70
C ALA A 138 17.59 8.91 23.19
N CYS A 139 16.70 9.19 24.15
CA CYS A 139 16.61 10.49 24.79
C CYS A 139 16.37 10.37 26.28
N VAL A 140 17.10 11.18 27.03
CA VAL A 140 16.88 11.47 28.45
C VAL A 140 16.80 12.97 28.66
N SER A 141 16.18 13.44 29.74
CA SER A 141 16.08 14.87 30.01
C SER A 141 16.54 15.26 31.42
N TRP A 142 17.02 16.48 31.49
CA TRP A 142 17.37 17.14 32.75
C TRP A 142 16.66 18.48 32.79
N GLN A 143 15.76 18.64 33.78
CA GLN A 143 14.97 19.88 33.93
C GLN A 143 14.30 20.37 32.63
N GLY A 144 13.69 19.41 31.88
CA GLY A 144 13.02 19.69 30.61
C GLY A 144 13.93 19.87 29.39
N LYS A 145 15.26 19.86 29.56
CA LYS A 145 16.25 19.92 28.49
C LYS A 145 16.71 18.51 28.11
N GLY A 146 16.53 18.14 26.83
CA GLY A 146 16.78 16.80 26.30
C GLY A 146 18.22 16.58 25.87
N ILE A 147 18.74 15.39 26.13
CA ILE A 147 19.98 14.84 25.61
C ILE A 147 19.65 13.72 24.66
N LEU A 148 19.85 13.94 23.36
CA LEU A 148 19.65 12.95 22.30
C LEU A 148 20.95 12.13 22.14
N LEU A 149 20.87 10.82 22.31
CA LEU A 149 21.97 9.88 22.13
C LEU A 149 21.85 9.20 20.77
N ALA A 150 22.62 9.64 19.80
CA ALA A 150 22.65 9.13 18.43
C ALA A 150 23.85 8.20 18.21
N GLY A 151 23.74 7.24 17.31
CA GLY A 151 24.85 6.33 16.97
C GLY A 151 24.36 5.07 16.27
N GLY A 152 25.28 4.31 15.66
CA GLY A 152 24.98 3.07 14.99
C GLY A 152 24.42 1.97 15.89
N ALA A 153 24.04 0.84 15.31
CA ALA A 153 23.65 -0.34 16.07
C ALA A 153 24.85 -0.81 16.93
N GLY A 154 24.60 -1.10 18.22
CA GLY A 154 25.66 -1.50 19.14
C GLY A 154 26.47 -0.35 19.75
N ALA A 155 26.22 0.90 19.38
CA ALA A 155 26.90 2.07 19.96
C ALA A 155 26.57 2.32 21.45
N GLY A 156 25.64 1.57 22.05
CA GLY A 156 25.32 1.65 23.47
C GLY A 156 24.22 2.66 23.83
N LYS A 157 23.42 3.14 22.88
CA LYS A 157 22.34 4.11 23.11
C LYS A 157 21.43 3.71 24.26
N SER A 158 20.80 2.53 24.19
CA SER A 158 19.87 2.03 25.20
C SER A 158 20.55 1.81 26.56
N THR A 159 21.78 1.29 26.54
CA THR A 159 22.55 1.05 27.77
C THR A 159 22.90 2.37 28.47
N LEU A 160 23.38 3.35 27.72
CA LEU A 160 23.77 4.65 28.28
C LEU A 160 22.55 5.48 28.70
N SER A 161 21.42 5.43 27.97
CA SER A 161 20.19 6.13 28.37
C SER A 161 19.64 5.59 29.68
N LEU A 162 19.66 4.26 29.91
CA LEU A 162 19.26 3.67 31.17
C LEU A 162 20.21 4.07 32.31
N ALA A 163 21.54 4.01 32.09
CA ALA A 163 22.52 4.44 33.07
C ALA A 163 22.38 5.92 33.45
N LEU A 164 22.12 6.80 32.47
CA LEU A 164 21.82 8.22 32.71
C LEU A 164 20.53 8.41 33.51
N ALA A 165 19.47 7.69 33.19
CA ALA A 165 18.21 7.75 33.92
C ALA A 165 18.42 7.35 35.40
N GLN A 166 19.25 6.35 35.69
CA GLN A 166 19.61 5.96 37.05
C GLN A 166 20.47 7.02 37.81
N THR A 167 21.07 7.97 37.08
CA THR A 167 21.74 9.11 37.73
C THR A 167 20.78 10.25 38.09
N GLY A 168 19.47 10.09 37.85
CA GLY A 168 18.42 11.06 38.16
C GLY A 168 18.03 11.96 37.00
N LEU A 169 18.31 11.56 35.73
CA LEU A 169 17.71 12.16 34.58
C LEU A 169 16.36 11.47 34.30
N ASP A 170 15.42 12.21 33.71
CA ASP A 170 14.15 11.62 33.28
C ASP A 170 14.33 10.85 31.99
N PHE A 171 13.80 9.63 31.93
CA PHE A 171 13.79 8.81 30.72
C PHE A 171 12.71 9.29 29.76
N LEU A 172 13.03 9.41 28.44
CA LEU A 172 12.07 9.75 27.40
C LEU A 172 11.90 8.60 26.39
N SER A 173 13.01 8.10 25.82
CA SER A 173 13.00 7.04 24.79
C SER A 173 14.34 6.32 24.72
N ASP A 174 14.36 5.06 24.22
CA ASP A 174 15.60 4.28 24.05
C ASP A 174 16.05 4.06 22.61
N ASP A 175 15.09 4.00 21.65
CA ASP A 175 15.37 3.62 20.27
C ASP A 175 14.93 4.68 19.25
N ARG A 176 13.75 5.27 19.46
CA ARG A 176 13.21 6.29 18.58
C ARG A 176 12.68 7.48 19.35
N THR A 177 13.18 8.63 18.97
CA THR A 177 12.73 9.94 19.47
C THR A 177 12.05 10.68 18.33
N LEU A 178 10.83 11.15 18.56
CA LEU A 178 10.09 11.99 17.64
C LEU A 178 10.36 13.45 17.96
N VAL A 179 10.79 14.22 16.95
CA VAL A 179 11.04 15.66 17.11
C VAL A 179 10.11 16.42 16.19
N ARG A 180 9.47 17.45 16.71
CA ARG A 180 8.61 18.36 15.95
C ARG A 180 8.91 19.82 16.31
N GLU A 181 8.56 20.69 15.38
CA GLU A 181 8.50 22.11 15.64
C GLU A 181 7.19 22.49 16.36
N ASN A 182 7.27 23.36 17.34
CA ASN A 182 6.13 23.95 18.05
C ASN A 182 6.33 25.47 18.11
N ARG A 183 5.30 26.24 18.47
CA ARG A 183 5.35 27.72 18.62
C ARG A 183 6.50 28.22 19.51
N GLY A 184 7.04 27.39 20.38
CA GLY A 184 8.15 27.70 21.31
C GLY A 184 9.52 27.13 20.90
N GLY A 185 9.65 26.45 19.77
CA GLY A 185 10.87 25.78 19.33
C GLY A 185 10.69 24.28 19.10
N LEU A 186 11.78 23.51 19.16
CA LEU A 186 11.74 22.06 18.96
C LEU A 186 11.30 21.35 20.24
N VAL A 187 10.45 20.33 20.07
CA VAL A 187 10.00 19.43 21.13
C VAL A 187 10.30 18.00 20.74
N ALA A 188 10.96 17.26 21.64
CA ALA A 188 11.20 15.83 21.54
C ALA A 188 10.18 15.06 22.37
N CYS A 189 9.64 13.96 21.81
CA CYS A 189 8.71 13.03 22.46
C CYS A 189 9.18 11.59 22.28
N GLY A 190 8.90 10.72 23.25
CA GLY A 190 9.15 9.29 23.13
C GLY A 190 8.09 8.59 22.30
N LEU A 191 8.47 7.53 21.58
CA LEU A 191 7.55 6.69 20.82
C LEU A 191 7.00 5.52 21.65
N SER A 192 7.79 4.98 22.56
CA SER A 192 7.44 3.82 23.38
C SER A 192 7.80 4.06 24.86
N ARG A 193 6.95 3.55 25.75
CA ARG A 193 7.22 3.56 27.20
C ARG A 193 8.15 2.43 27.62
N GLU A 194 8.34 1.41 26.78
CA GLU A 194 9.20 0.26 27.07
C GLU A 194 10.59 0.45 26.49
N MET A 195 11.57 -0.08 27.20
CA MET A 195 12.95 -0.23 26.74
C MET A 195 13.22 -1.64 26.24
N LYS A 196 14.23 -1.74 25.37
CA LYS A 196 14.79 -3.01 24.92
C LYS A 196 16.29 -3.02 25.23
N GLN A 197 16.74 -4.07 25.93
CA GLN A 197 18.15 -4.28 26.23
C GLN A 197 18.59 -5.66 25.74
N ARG A 198 19.77 -5.74 25.15
CA ARG A 198 20.38 -7.04 24.81
C ARG A 198 20.66 -7.83 26.08
N THR A 199 20.73 -9.15 25.96
CA THR A 199 20.94 -10.03 27.13
C THR A 199 22.26 -9.81 27.83
N ASP A 200 23.29 -9.35 27.11
CA ASP A 200 24.61 -9.01 27.70
C ASP A 200 24.55 -7.78 28.64
N ALA A 201 23.53 -6.94 28.55
CA ALA A 201 23.35 -5.80 29.43
C ALA A 201 23.10 -6.18 30.88
N ILE A 202 22.75 -7.45 31.19
CA ILE A 202 22.57 -7.95 32.56
C ILE A 202 23.82 -7.77 33.42
N ILE A 203 25.01 -7.77 32.81
CA ILE A 203 26.28 -7.53 33.50
C ILE A 203 26.31 -6.13 34.15
N HIS A 204 25.70 -5.15 33.50
CA HIS A 204 25.64 -3.77 33.99
C HIS A 204 24.36 -3.47 34.78
N PHE A 205 23.29 -4.22 34.52
CA PHE A 205 21.96 -4.02 35.11
C PHE A 205 21.39 -5.35 35.64
N PRO A 206 21.83 -5.85 36.80
CA PRO A 206 21.42 -7.16 37.34
C PRO A 206 19.91 -7.30 37.51
N ALA A 207 19.17 -6.20 37.75
CA ALA A 207 17.70 -6.24 37.88
C ALA A 207 16.99 -6.70 36.58
N LEU A 208 17.67 -6.72 35.43
CA LEU A 208 17.13 -7.26 34.20
C LEU A 208 16.77 -8.75 34.26
N GLN A 209 17.31 -9.50 35.22
CA GLN A 209 16.89 -10.88 35.50
C GLN A 209 15.38 -11.00 35.78
N ASN A 210 14.74 -9.94 36.25
CA ASN A 210 13.31 -9.87 36.52
C ASN A 210 12.49 -9.37 35.33
N ALA A 211 13.14 -9.01 34.23
CA ALA A 211 12.45 -8.56 33.00
C ALA A 211 12.07 -9.72 32.11
N ARG A 212 11.03 -9.52 31.33
CA ARG A 212 10.64 -10.48 30.28
C ARG A 212 11.71 -10.51 29.19
N CYS A 213 12.20 -11.71 28.88
CA CYS A 213 13.12 -11.92 27.78
C CYS A 213 12.34 -12.47 26.59
N ASP A 214 12.24 -11.70 25.52
CA ASP A 214 11.55 -12.07 24.29
C ASP A 214 12.55 -12.16 23.14
N ALA A 215 12.25 -13.01 22.14
CA ALA A 215 12.96 -12.97 20.88
C ALA A 215 12.63 -11.64 20.16
N LEU A 216 13.66 -10.92 19.74
CA LEU A 216 13.47 -9.74 18.91
C LEU A 216 13.11 -10.13 17.47
N TRP A 217 12.58 -9.19 16.70
CA TRP A 217 12.29 -9.34 15.30
C TRP A 217 13.49 -9.81 14.44
N LYS A 218 14.70 -9.69 14.93
CA LYS A 218 15.93 -10.19 14.30
C LYS A 218 16.34 -11.59 14.77
N GLY A 219 15.54 -12.23 15.63
CA GLY A 219 15.87 -13.53 16.23
C GLY A 219 16.85 -13.46 17.41
N GLU A 220 17.36 -12.27 17.78
CA GLU A 220 18.21 -12.10 18.94
C GLU A 220 17.36 -11.93 20.20
N PRO A 221 17.62 -12.66 21.31
CA PRO A 221 16.91 -12.48 22.56
C PRO A 221 17.24 -11.10 23.18
N ALA A 222 16.21 -10.45 23.74
CA ALA A 222 16.38 -9.18 24.43
C ALA A 222 15.40 -9.04 25.61
N PHE A 223 15.82 -8.34 26.65
CA PHE A 223 14.97 -7.92 27.73
C PHE A 223 14.05 -6.79 27.27
N ARG A 224 12.77 -6.91 27.61
CA ARG A 224 11.77 -5.86 27.41
C ARG A 224 11.15 -5.50 28.74
N PHE A 225 11.12 -4.23 29.09
CA PHE A 225 10.64 -3.75 30.37
C PHE A 225 10.28 -2.26 30.32
N ASP A 226 9.44 -1.83 31.27
CA ASP A 226 9.24 -0.41 31.57
C ASP A 226 10.33 0.03 32.58
N PRO A 227 11.21 0.98 32.22
CA PRO A 227 12.30 1.40 33.10
C PRO A 227 11.81 2.07 34.39
N VAL A 228 10.63 2.70 34.37
CA VAL A 228 10.01 3.26 35.59
C VAL A 228 9.67 2.14 36.59
N GLN A 229 9.03 1.08 36.10
CA GLN A 229 8.61 -0.04 36.96
C GLN A 229 9.78 -0.87 37.43
N LEU A 230 10.76 -1.15 36.56
CA LEU A 230 11.85 -2.07 36.91
C LEU A 230 12.98 -1.40 37.67
N PHE A 231 13.28 -0.13 37.39
CA PHE A 231 14.44 0.58 37.95
C PHE A 231 14.05 1.79 38.81
N GLY A 232 12.76 2.16 38.90
CA GLY A 232 12.29 3.30 39.66
C GLY A 232 12.76 4.65 39.13
N VAL A 233 13.14 4.73 37.82
CA VAL A 233 13.56 5.99 37.22
C VAL A 233 12.33 6.86 36.92
N THR A 234 12.55 8.17 36.84
CA THR A 234 11.50 9.11 36.40
C THR A 234 11.34 9.13 34.88
N ARG A 235 10.15 9.55 34.41
CA ARG A 235 9.84 9.66 32.97
C ARG A 235 9.47 11.09 32.63
N ALA A 236 9.99 11.57 31.50
CA ALA A 236 9.50 12.76 30.82
C ALA A 236 8.50 12.38 29.70
N GLU A 237 7.43 13.15 29.53
CA GLU A 237 6.51 13.03 28.39
C GLU A 237 7.07 13.74 27.15
N SER A 238 7.78 14.85 27.37
CA SER A 238 8.46 15.63 26.33
C SER A 238 9.59 16.46 26.91
N CYS A 239 10.49 16.92 26.04
CA CYS A 239 11.55 17.83 26.43
C CYS A 239 11.98 18.71 25.25
N GLU A 240 12.71 19.82 25.54
CA GLU A 240 13.40 20.61 24.53
C GLU A 240 14.73 19.92 24.17
N PRO A 241 14.96 19.46 22.91
CA PRO A 241 16.24 18.88 22.51
C PRO A 241 17.35 19.94 22.58
N SER A 242 18.21 19.85 23.57
CA SER A 242 19.25 20.84 23.85
C SER A 242 20.65 20.36 23.51
N TRP A 243 20.90 19.06 23.72
CA TRP A 243 22.19 18.43 23.46
C TRP A 243 22.02 17.19 22.59
N ILE A 244 22.93 17.02 21.64
CA ILE A 244 22.98 15.86 20.75
C ILE A 244 24.36 15.22 20.89
N VAL A 245 24.39 13.96 21.28
CA VAL A 245 25.62 13.21 21.53
C VAL A 245 25.72 12.04 20.57
N PHE A 246 26.68 12.09 19.67
CA PHE A 246 27.03 11.01 18.75
C PHE A 246 27.95 10.02 19.44
N LEU A 247 27.49 8.80 19.64
CA LEU A 247 28.17 7.76 20.39
C LEU A 247 29.12 6.95 19.51
N GLU A 248 30.38 6.86 19.93
CA GLU A 248 31.43 6.02 19.35
C GLU A 248 32.01 5.11 20.44
N ARG A 249 31.50 3.89 20.58
CA ARG A 249 32.01 2.94 21.56
C ARG A 249 33.31 2.32 21.09
N GLN A 250 34.37 2.46 21.88
CA GLN A 250 35.68 1.89 21.67
C GLN A 250 36.16 1.24 22.95
N PRO A 251 36.42 -0.10 23.02
CA PRO A 251 36.70 -0.80 24.28
C PRO A 251 37.83 -0.20 25.09
N ASP A 252 38.87 0.31 24.43
CA ASP A 252 40.09 0.82 25.09
C ASP A 252 40.10 2.35 25.26
N SER A 253 38.97 3.03 24.95
CA SER A 253 38.89 4.48 25.04
C SER A 253 38.53 4.96 26.43
N THR A 254 39.22 6.00 26.91
CA THR A 254 38.80 6.84 28.02
C THR A 254 37.66 7.77 27.55
N PHE A 255 36.88 8.29 28.50
CA PHE A 255 35.82 9.27 28.19
C PHE A 255 36.40 10.52 27.52
N GLN A 256 35.97 10.78 26.29
CA GLN A 256 36.35 11.98 25.50
C GLN A 256 35.08 12.57 24.88
N LEU A 257 34.84 13.83 25.21
CA LEU A 257 33.67 14.58 24.68
C LEU A 257 34.17 15.77 23.87
N GLU A 258 33.98 15.69 22.54
CA GLU A 258 34.42 16.69 21.57
C GLU A 258 33.22 17.38 20.91
N GLU A 259 33.33 18.68 20.63
CA GLU A 259 32.27 19.39 19.89
C GLU A 259 32.26 18.96 18.41
N VAL A 260 31.05 18.88 17.85
CA VAL A 260 30.81 18.54 16.45
C VAL A 260 30.23 19.75 15.72
N ALA A 261 30.82 20.09 14.58
CA ALA A 261 30.35 21.21 13.76
C ALA A 261 28.90 20.96 13.26
N PRO A 262 28.10 22.04 13.12
CA PRO A 262 26.69 21.90 12.69
C PRO A 262 26.48 21.16 11.36
N GLU A 263 27.37 21.33 10.39
CA GLU A 263 27.29 20.68 9.07
C GLU A 263 27.53 19.18 9.18
N GLU A 264 28.48 18.78 10.02
CA GLU A 264 28.77 17.39 10.32
C GLU A 264 27.62 16.75 11.12
N ALA A 265 27.09 17.45 12.11
CA ALA A 265 25.96 17.02 12.92
C ALA A 265 24.72 16.80 12.03
N ALA A 266 24.43 17.73 11.11
CA ALA A 266 23.34 17.57 10.14
C ALA A 266 23.53 16.33 9.27
N THR A 267 24.74 16.09 8.77
CA THR A 267 25.06 14.90 7.96
C THR A 267 24.85 13.61 8.75
N LEU A 268 25.29 13.57 10.00
CA LEU A 268 25.11 12.40 10.88
C LEU A 268 23.64 12.12 11.20
N LEU A 269 22.84 13.14 11.47
CA LEU A 269 21.42 13.01 11.77
C LEU A 269 20.59 12.59 10.55
N GLN A 270 21.00 12.98 9.33
CA GLN A 270 20.30 12.62 8.10
C GLN A 270 20.45 11.15 7.70
N LYS A 271 21.47 10.45 8.20
CA LYS A 271 21.77 9.06 7.80
C LYS A 271 20.60 8.08 7.94
N ASP A 272 19.72 8.31 8.90
CA ASP A 272 18.59 7.42 9.22
C ASP A 272 17.23 7.96 8.69
N LEU A 273 17.25 9.06 7.92
CA LEU A 273 16.04 9.67 7.38
C LEU A 273 15.92 9.38 5.90
N HIS A 274 14.85 8.69 5.55
CA HIS A 274 14.47 8.49 4.16
C HIS A 274 13.01 8.90 3.96
N GLN A 275 12.77 9.72 2.94
CA GLN A 275 11.44 10.17 2.58
C GLN A 275 11.37 10.49 1.08
N GLU A 276 10.44 9.82 0.37
CA GLU A 276 10.23 10.09 -1.05
C GLU A 276 9.29 11.28 -1.30
N MET A 277 8.38 11.57 -0.37
CA MET A 277 7.47 12.70 -0.50
C MET A 277 8.23 14.02 -0.29
N PRO A 278 8.32 14.93 -1.32
CA PRO A 278 9.16 16.11 -1.27
C PRO A 278 8.86 17.04 -0.09
N GLU A 279 7.57 17.26 0.22
CA GLU A 279 7.14 18.15 1.30
C GLU A 279 7.55 17.63 2.69
N ALA A 280 7.45 16.32 2.90
CA ALA A 280 7.88 15.68 4.14
C ALA A 280 9.42 15.66 4.26
N SER A 281 10.11 15.42 3.16
CA SER A 281 11.58 15.50 3.08
C SER A 281 12.10 16.89 3.42
N GLU A 282 11.44 17.95 2.92
CA GLU A 282 11.81 19.32 3.23
C GLU A 282 11.61 19.65 4.71
N ARG A 283 10.46 19.31 5.28
CA ARG A 283 10.21 19.51 6.73
C ARG A 283 11.25 18.79 7.59
N GLN A 284 11.61 17.56 7.25
CA GLN A 284 12.67 16.83 7.96
C GLN A 284 14.01 17.55 7.87
N ARG A 285 14.40 18.06 6.70
CA ARG A 285 15.63 18.83 6.51
C ARG A 285 15.66 20.08 7.38
N LEU A 286 14.54 20.81 7.48
CA LEU A 286 14.42 21.97 8.35
C LEU A 286 14.61 21.61 9.83
N THR A 287 13.94 20.54 10.28
CA THR A 287 14.10 20.03 11.66
C THR A 287 15.54 19.61 11.94
N ILE A 288 16.20 18.91 11.01
CA ILE A 288 17.61 18.51 11.17
C ILE A 288 18.53 19.75 11.23
N ARG A 289 18.30 20.73 10.38
CA ARG A 289 19.08 21.99 10.41
C ARG A 289 18.90 22.71 11.75
N ALA A 290 17.68 22.77 12.28
CA ALA A 290 17.43 23.37 13.58
C ALA A 290 18.08 22.58 14.73
N LEU A 291 18.08 21.24 14.66
CA LEU A 291 18.76 20.37 15.62
C LEU A 291 20.29 20.53 15.56
N SER A 292 20.87 20.57 14.35
CA SER A 292 22.33 20.70 14.22
C SER A 292 22.89 22.03 14.74
N GLN A 293 22.05 23.05 14.93
CA GLN A 293 22.43 24.31 15.58
C GLN A 293 22.41 24.23 17.12
N ARG A 294 21.99 23.11 17.70
CA ARG A 294 22.09 22.85 19.13
C ARG A 294 23.50 22.41 19.50
N HIS A 295 23.77 22.20 20.79
CA HIS A 295 25.07 21.71 21.24
C HIS A 295 25.28 20.26 20.82
N CYS A 296 26.12 20.03 19.82
CA CYS A 296 26.42 18.72 19.27
C CYS A 296 27.80 18.25 19.72
N TYR A 297 27.86 17.00 20.23
CA TYR A 297 29.09 16.41 20.72
C TYR A 297 29.30 15.01 20.16
N ARG A 298 30.54 14.62 20.00
CA ARG A 298 30.97 13.24 19.81
C ARG A 298 31.51 12.70 21.11
N LEU A 299 30.96 11.60 21.59
CA LEU A 299 31.44 10.87 22.76
C LEU A 299 32.17 9.60 22.35
N ARG A 300 33.50 9.58 22.52
CA ARG A 300 34.28 8.34 22.45
C ARG A 300 34.40 7.79 23.86
N TYR A 301 34.05 6.52 24.04
CA TYR A 301 34.00 5.92 25.35
C TYR A 301 34.12 4.40 25.30
N GLY A 302 34.59 3.83 26.43
CA GLY A 302 34.61 2.40 26.75
C GLY A 302 34.33 2.17 28.23
N GLY A 303 34.42 0.93 28.70
CA GLY A 303 34.30 0.56 30.10
C GLY A 303 32.87 0.59 30.67
N ASP A 304 32.75 0.92 31.96
CA ASP A 304 31.50 0.88 32.71
C ASP A 304 30.52 2.00 32.30
N PRO A 305 29.31 1.66 31.80
CA PRO A 305 28.32 2.65 31.37
C PRO A 305 27.85 3.57 32.53
N HIS A 306 27.90 3.13 33.77
CA HIS A 306 27.53 3.98 34.93
C HIS A 306 28.57 5.06 35.19
N ALA A 307 29.86 4.75 35.04
CA ALA A 307 30.93 5.74 35.14
C ALA A 307 30.82 6.79 34.02
N VAL A 308 30.60 6.34 32.79
CA VAL A 308 30.36 7.21 31.60
C VAL A 308 29.15 8.09 31.82
N ALA A 309 28.03 7.53 32.31
CA ALA A 309 26.80 8.29 32.57
C ALA A 309 27.03 9.39 33.64
N ARG A 310 27.74 9.11 34.69
CA ARG A 310 28.09 10.12 35.72
C ARG A 310 28.94 11.25 35.15
N ALA A 311 29.96 10.92 34.36
CA ALA A 311 30.83 11.91 33.73
C ALA A 311 30.07 12.77 32.72
N LEU A 312 29.21 12.13 31.89
CA LEU A 312 28.38 12.84 30.92
C LEU A 312 27.36 13.78 31.59
N ARG A 313 26.65 13.30 32.62
CA ARG A 313 25.76 14.13 33.42
C ARG A 313 26.48 15.35 34.01
N GLN A 314 27.64 15.16 34.64
CA GLN A 314 28.42 16.25 35.19
C GLN A 314 28.79 17.29 34.13
N SER A 315 29.24 16.84 32.95
CA SER A 315 29.57 17.73 31.83
C SER A 315 28.37 18.61 31.40
N PHE A 316 27.15 18.11 31.42
CA PHE A 316 25.97 18.89 31.05
C PHE A 316 25.44 19.78 32.17
N VAL A 317 25.50 19.36 33.44
CA VAL A 317 25.11 20.16 34.57
C VAL A 317 26.04 21.39 34.71
N GLU A 318 27.35 21.20 34.60
CA GLU A 318 28.33 22.30 34.62
C GLU A 318 28.18 23.27 33.46
N ARG A 319 27.96 22.77 32.24
CA ARG A 319 27.76 23.60 31.03
C ARG A 319 26.42 24.31 31.01
N GLY A 320 25.36 23.71 31.58
CA GLY A 320 24.02 24.33 31.69
C GLY A 320 23.99 25.56 32.58
N SER A 321 24.97 25.68 33.50
CA SER A 321 25.13 26.84 34.39
C SER A 321 25.87 28.04 33.75
N SER A 322 26.48 27.88 32.57
CA SER A 322 27.45 28.82 32.01
C SER A 322 27.03 29.60 30.77
N HIS A 323 25.82 29.43 30.22
CA HIS A 323 25.45 29.97 28.91
C HIS A 323 24.26 30.90 28.94
N SER A 324 24.53 32.20 29.06
CA SER A 324 23.75 33.31 28.54
C SER A 324 24.58 33.98 27.43
N GLY A 325 24.38 33.66 26.20
CA GLY A 325 25.02 34.34 25.07
C GLY A 325 25.22 33.50 23.82
N ILE A 326 24.21 33.43 22.94
CA ILE A 326 24.32 32.77 21.63
C ILE A 326 24.62 33.83 20.58
N GLN A 327 25.84 33.82 20.01
CA GLN A 327 26.12 34.45 18.72
C GLN A 327 25.63 33.54 17.59
N ARG A 328 24.78 34.07 16.72
CA ARG A 328 24.32 33.43 15.48
C ARG A 328 25.44 33.45 14.43
N PRO A 329 25.85 32.33 13.84
CA PRO A 329 26.69 32.31 12.65
C PRO A 329 25.88 32.69 11.40
N ARG A 330 26.55 33.41 10.49
CA ARG A 330 26.05 33.87 9.19
C ARG A 330 25.92 32.71 8.18
N ASP A 331 24.98 32.87 7.27
CA ASP A 331 24.66 31.98 6.17
C ASP A 331 25.88 31.50 5.38
N ALA A 332 26.04 30.20 5.25
CA ALA A 332 26.89 29.56 4.26
C ALA A 332 26.04 28.63 3.39
N HIS A 333 25.82 29.02 2.16
CA HIS A 333 25.28 28.17 1.12
C HIS A 333 26.33 27.15 0.69
N ALA A 334 26.11 25.89 0.98
CA ALA A 334 26.80 24.80 0.31
C ALA A 334 25.80 23.71 -0.05
N GLY A 335 25.49 23.61 -1.33
CA GLY A 335 24.68 22.53 -1.89
C GLY A 335 25.44 21.20 -1.85
N SER A 336 25.25 20.42 -0.83
CA SER A 336 25.65 19.01 -0.82
C SER A 336 24.53 18.16 -1.41
N LYS A 337 24.85 17.32 -2.40
CA LYS A 337 23.94 16.31 -2.93
C LYS A 337 23.46 15.42 -1.77
N PRO A 338 22.16 15.09 -1.68
CA PRO A 338 21.68 14.21 -0.63
C PRO A 338 22.36 12.85 -0.77
N ILE A 339 23.03 12.40 0.28
CA ILE A 339 23.47 11.03 0.43
C ILE A 339 22.20 10.23 0.71
N LEU A 340 21.80 9.38 -0.24
CA LEU A 340 20.70 8.43 -0.06
C LEU A 340 21.09 7.49 1.09
N SER A 341 20.53 7.70 2.25
CA SER A 341 20.68 6.80 3.38
C SER A 341 19.77 5.58 3.22
N ALA A 342 20.17 4.44 3.75
CA ALA A 342 19.33 3.25 3.73
C ALA A 342 18.06 3.50 4.57
N ASP A 343 16.88 3.28 4.00
CA ASP A 343 15.63 3.34 4.75
C ASP A 343 15.59 2.21 5.79
N PRO A 344 15.58 2.53 7.11
CA PRO A 344 15.65 1.51 8.16
C PRO A 344 14.43 0.59 8.19
N LEU A 345 13.29 1.03 7.68
CA LEU A 345 12.09 0.22 7.50
C LEU A 345 12.05 -0.49 6.13
N ARG A 346 13.01 -0.21 5.24
CA ARG A 346 13.08 -0.73 3.87
C ARG A 346 11.77 -0.51 3.08
N ARG A 347 11.11 0.62 3.31
CA ARG A 347 9.81 0.95 2.70
C ARG A 347 9.90 1.19 1.21
N PHE A 348 10.98 1.84 0.77
CA PHE A 348 11.09 2.34 -0.59
C PHE A 348 12.11 1.54 -1.40
N ARG A 349 11.82 1.37 -2.67
CA ARG A 349 12.66 0.67 -3.61
C ARG A 349 12.74 1.44 -4.93
N VAL A 350 13.93 1.60 -5.46
CA VAL A 350 14.16 2.31 -6.73
C VAL A 350 13.69 1.43 -7.89
N THR A 351 12.84 1.99 -8.75
CA THR A 351 12.42 1.41 -10.02
C THR A 351 13.24 2.06 -11.13
N GLY A 352 14.20 1.34 -11.73
CA GLY A 352 15.17 1.89 -12.70
C GLY A 352 14.82 1.66 -14.16
N LEU A 353 14.00 0.66 -14.46
CA LEU A 353 13.57 0.31 -15.82
C LEU A 353 12.28 1.03 -16.17
N ARG A 354 12.18 1.50 -17.43
CA ARG A 354 10.99 2.24 -17.92
C ARG A 354 10.51 1.70 -19.24
N SER A 355 9.19 1.75 -19.46
CA SER A 355 8.54 1.49 -20.74
C SER A 355 7.28 2.30 -20.85
N ASP A 356 7.00 2.79 -22.05
CA ASP A 356 5.70 3.38 -22.37
C ASP A 356 4.79 2.31 -22.97
N VAL A 357 3.52 2.33 -22.56
CA VAL A 357 2.49 1.37 -22.94
C VAL A 357 1.31 2.13 -23.53
N PHE A 358 0.81 1.67 -24.68
CA PHE A 358 -0.39 2.20 -25.28
C PHE A 358 -1.47 1.14 -25.22
N LEU A 359 -2.55 1.46 -24.51
CA LEU A 359 -3.70 0.57 -24.39
C LEU A 359 -5.01 1.36 -24.43
N MET A 360 -6.00 0.86 -25.14
CA MET A 360 -7.33 1.49 -25.25
C MET A 360 -7.26 2.99 -25.59
N GLY A 361 -6.33 3.40 -26.48
CA GLY A 361 -6.11 4.80 -26.83
C GLY A 361 -5.44 5.66 -25.78
N ARG A 362 -4.91 5.10 -24.71
CA ARG A 362 -4.27 5.82 -23.57
C ARG A 362 -2.77 5.54 -23.52
N HIS A 363 -2.01 6.58 -23.19
CA HIS A 363 -0.58 6.50 -22.96
C HIS A 363 -0.29 6.34 -21.48
N LEU A 364 0.29 5.21 -21.08
CA LEU A 364 0.73 4.92 -19.73
C LEU A 364 2.25 4.76 -19.70
N ARG A 365 2.85 5.14 -18.59
CA ARG A 365 4.25 4.84 -18.27
C ARG A 365 4.34 3.76 -17.24
N VAL A 366 5.24 2.81 -17.44
CA VAL A 366 5.57 1.78 -16.46
C VAL A 366 6.99 1.98 -15.99
N GLU A 367 7.18 1.97 -14.68
CA GLU A 367 8.48 1.93 -14.02
C GLU A 367 8.58 0.66 -13.18
N THR A 368 9.68 -0.09 -13.30
CA THR A 368 9.90 -1.32 -12.54
C THR A 368 11.39 -1.53 -12.27
N ASP A 369 11.70 -2.36 -11.31
CA ASP A 369 13.07 -2.83 -11.03
C ASP A 369 13.34 -4.22 -11.63
N SER A 370 12.35 -4.86 -12.27
CA SER A 370 12.42 -6.23 -12.77
C SER A 370 12.31 -6.29 -14.30
N PRO A 371 13.34 -6.86 -14.99
CA PRO A 371 13.24 -7.17 -16.41
C PRO A 371 12.11 -8.14 -16.74
N VAL A 372 11.81 -9.08 -15.84
CA VAL A 372 10.71 -10.06 -16.00
C VAL A 372 9.38 -9.34 -16.09
N VAL A 373 9.09 -8.46 -15.12
CA VAL A 373 7.88 -7.62 -15.11
C VAL A 373 7.76 -6.81 -16.39
N LEU A 374 8.85 -6.17 -16.84
CA LEU A 374 8.85 -5.36 -18.05
C LEU A 374 8.53 -6.18 -19.29
N ASN A 375 9.11 -7.37 -19.41
CA ASN A 375 8.87 -8.28 -20.54
C ASN A 375 7.42 -8.81 -20.53
N ARG A 376 6.87 -9.15 -19.35
CA ARG A 376 5.47 -9.58 -19.22
C ARG A 376 4.48 -8.49 -19.66
N ILE A 377 4.72 -7.25 -19.26
CA ILE A 377 3.90 -6.10 -19.66
C ILE A 377 3.94 -5.90 -21.18
N ARG A 378 5.13 -5.94 -21.77
CA ARG A 378 5.31 -5.81 -23.21
C ARG A 378 4.60 -6.93 -23.97
N ALA A 379 4.68 -8.16 -23.50
CA ALA A 379 4.01 -9.31 -24.09
C ALA A 379 2.48 -9.18 -24.00
N THR A 380 1.96 -8.77 -22.85
CA THR A 380 0.50 -8.64 -22.61
C THR A 380 -0.11 -7.53 -23.48
N PHE A 381 0.53 -6.36 -23.54
CA PHE A 381 -0.03 -5.18 -24.22
C PHE A 381 0.47 -4.98 -25.65
N ASN A 382 1.41 -5.80 -26.11
CA ASN A 382 1.99 -5.75 -27.48
C ASN A 382 2.52 -4.35 -27.86
N THR A 383 3.50 -3.86 -27.11
CA THR A 383 4.01 -2.47 -27.13
C THR A 383 4.94 -2.15 -28.31
N THR A 384 4.61 -2.54 -29.53
CA THR A 384 5.42 -2.23 -30.75
C THR A 384 5.07 -0.87 -31.39
N ALA A 385 4.11 -0.14 -30.85
CA ALA A 385 3.66 1.13 -31.41
C ALA A 385 4.66 2.26 -31.14
N THR A 386 4.83 3.14 -32.13
CA THR A 386 5.57 4.41 -32.01
C THR A 386 5.02 5.23 -30.84
N VAL A 387 5.91 5.63 -29.93
CA VAL A 387 5.54 6.47 -28.78
C VAL A 387 4.96 7.79 -29.25
N PRO A 388 3.69 8.12 -28.98
CA PRO A 388 3.15 9.44 -29.29
C PRO A 388 3.92 10.54 -28.55
N LYS A 389 4.01 11.69 -29.17
CA LYS A 389 4.56 12.89 -28.53
C LYS A 389 3.57 13.37 -27.47
N GLY A 390 3.87 13.17 -26.19
CA GLY A 390 3.03 13.64 -25.08
C GLY A 390 3.45 13.02 -23.74
N SER A 391 3.05 13.67 -22.66
CA SER A 391 3.25 13.12 -21.30
C SER A 391 2.32 11.91 -21.07
N PRO A 392 2.74 10.90 -20.31
CA PRO A 392 1.88 9.78 -19.96
C PRO A 392 0.67 10.27 -19.14
N GLN A 393 -0.49 9.67 -19.39
CA GLN A 393 -1.74 10.00 -18.70
C GLN A 393 -1.81 9.33 -17.31
N PHE A 394 -1.05 8.26 -17.12
CA PHE A 394 -1.02 7.50 -15.87
C PHE A 394 0.34 6.82 -15.69
N LEU A 395 0.78 6.66 -14.45
CA LEU A 395 2.03 6.03 -14.08
C LEU A 395 1.78 4.73 -13.31
N TRP A 396 2.32 3.61 -13.78
CA TRP A 396 2.38 2.35 -13.03
C TRP A 396 3.80 2.13 -12.51
N ARG A 397 3.96 2.02 -11.19
CA ARG A 397 5.22 1.69 -10.55
C ARG A 397 5.13 0.29 -9.94
N ILE A 398 5.91 -0.65 -10.45
CA ILE A 398 5.83 -2.07 -10.07
C ILE A 398 7.19 -2.52 -9.55
N ALA A 399 7.24 -2.93 -8.30
CA ALA A 399 8.44 -3.48 -7.67
C ALA A 399 8.34 -4.99 -7.51
N CYS A 400 9.44 -5.68 -7.81
CA CYS A 400 9.58 -7.12 -7.65
C CYS A 400 10.46 -7.42 -6.44
N GLU A 401 9.95 -8.19 -5.45
CA GLU A 401 10.70 -8.56 -4.27
C GLU A 401 11.50 -9.84 -4.53
N PRO A 402 12.78 -9.87 -4.17
CA PRO A 402 13.58 -11.08 -4.28
C PRO A 402 13.02 -12.20 -3.41
N HIS A 403 13.18 -13.39 -3.86
CA HIS A 403 12.61 -14.63 -3.32
C HIS A 403 12.67 -14.71 -1.78
N ARG A 404 11.49 -14.78 -1.18
CA ARG A 404 11.26 -15.30 0.18
C ARG A 404 10.20 -16.35 0.02
N GLU A 405 10.43 -17.55 0.49
CA GLU A 405 9.58 -18.74 0.46
C GLU A 405 8.56 -18.79 -0.69
N SER A 406 8.67 -19.76 -1.58
CA SER A 406 7.87 -19.85 -2.79
C SER A 406 6.37 -19.77 -2.48
N CYS A 407 5.75 -18.65 -2.82
CA CYS A 407 4.30 -18.58 -2.87
C CYS A 407 3.83 -19.49 -4.01
N SER A 408 3.38 -20.69 -3.70
CA SER A 408 3.00 -21.69 -4.70
C SER A 408 1.66 -21.41 -5.37
N SER A 409 0.88 -20.46 -4.87
CA SER A 409 -0.43 -20.09 -5.40
C SER A 409 -0.73 -18.59 -5.22
N TRP A 410 -1.53 -18.02 -6.11
CA TRP A 410 -2.01 -16.66 -6.01
C TRP A 410 -2.94 -16.50 -4.80
N PRO A 411 -2.66 -15.54 -3.90
CA PRO A 411 -3.51 -15.30 -2.74
C PRO A 411 -4.91 -14.81 -3.14
N SER A 412 -5.86 -14.99 -2.25
CA SER A 412 -7.18 -14.40 -2.44
C SER A 412 -7.10 -12.87 -2.34
N MET A 413 -7.71 -12.17 -3.29
CA MET A 413 -7.75 -10.71 -3.31
C MET A 413 -8.79 -10.15 -2.35
N THR A 414 -8.40 -9.10 -1.63
CA THR A 414 -9.34 -8.23 -0.91
C THR A 414 -9.16 -6.81 -1.42
N ALA A 415 -10.24 -6.15 -1.79
CA ALA A 415 -10.19 -4.82 -2.36
C ALA A 415 -11.05 -3.83 -1.58
N PHE A 416 -10.64 -2.57 -1.54
CA PHE A 416 -11.45 -1.47 -1.03
C PHE A 416 -11.15 -0.14 -1.76
N CYS A 417 -12.07 0.81 -1.59
CA CYS A 417 -11.97 2.16 -2.14
C CYS A 417 -12.23 3.20 -1.06
N LYS A 418 -11.48 4.30 -1.08
CA LYS A 418 -11.73 5.48 -0.23
C LYS A 418 -11.35 6.75 -0.99
N GLY A 419 -12.34 7.53 -1.39
CA GLY A 419 -12.11 8.72 -2.23
C GLY A 419 -11.42 8.35 -3.54
N SER A 420 -10.30 8.99 -3.86
CA SER A 420 -9.45 8.67 -5.03
C SER A 420 -8.63 7.40 -4.86
N LEU A 421 -8.47 6.91 -3.64
CA LEU A 421 -7.62 5.77 -3.34
C LEU A 421 -8.32 4.45 -3.62
N ARG A 422 -7.65 3.56 -4.35
CA ARG A 422 -8.05 2.19 -4.66
C ARG A 422 -6.96 1.24 -4.17
N TYR A 423 -7.34 0.11 -3.60
CA TYR A 423 -6.39 -0.80 -3.01
C TYR A 423 -6.83 -2.25 -3.14
N ILE A 424 -5.89 -3.13 -3.45
CA ILE A 424 -6.05 -4.58 -3.45
C ILE A 424 -4.92 -5.19 -2.64
N ASN A 425 -5.27 -5.94 -1.61
CA ASN A 425 -4.35 -6.80 -0.89
C ASN A 425 -4.26 -8.16 -1.60
N LEU A 426 -3.04 -8.63 -1.82
CA LEU A 426 -2.69 -9.93 -2.40
C LEU A 426 -1.85 -10.76 -1.41
N GLY A 427 -2.15 -10.68 -0.10
CA GLY A 427 -1.39 -11.34 0.97
C GLY A 427 -0.42 -10.40 1.68
N GLN A 428 0.40 -10.95 2.57
CA GLN A 428 1.30 -10.16 3.41
C GLN A 428 2.36 -9.37 2.61
N PHE A 429 2.83 -9.92 1.49
CA PHE A 429 3.98 -9.39 0.74
C PHE A 429 3.62 -8.80 -0.61
N SER A 430 2.32 -8.73 -0.94
CA SER A 430 1.86 -8.32 -2.26
C SER A 430 0.66 -7.41 -2.18
N PHE A 431 0.66 -6.36 -2.97
CA PHE A 431 -0.46 -5.42 -3.02
C PHE A 431 -0.49 -4.63 -4.33
N ILE A 432 -1.62 -4.02 -4.62
CA ILE A 432 -1.79 -2.97 -5.62
C ILE A 432 -2.52 -1.80 -4.96
N ALA A 433 -2.02 -0.60 -5.15
CA ALA A 433 -2.68 0.63 -4.74
C ALA A 433 -2.68 1.64 -5.88
N ALA A 434 -3.77 2.36 -6.07
CA ALA A 434 -3.88 3.42 -7.07
C ALA A 434 -4.45 4.69 -6.43
N ASP A 435 -3.83 5.80 -6.69
CA ASP A 435 -4.35 7.13 -6.43
C ASP A 435 -4.81 7.73 -7.77
N LEU A 436 -6.12 7.82 -7.96
CA LEU A 436 -6.71 8.27 -9.20
C LEU A 436 -6.50 9.78 -9.44
N GLU A 437 -6.39 10.56 -8.37
CA GLU A 437 -6.13 12.00 -8.43
C GLU A 437 -4.67 12.27 -8.81
N ALA A 438 -3.73 11.57 -8.19
CA ALA A 438 -2.31 11.62 -8.54
C ALA A 438 -2.00 10.94 -9.88
N ARG A 439 -2.94 10.17 -10.45
CA ARG A 439 -2.78 9.36 -11.67
C ARG A 439 -1.58 8.41 -11.58
N GLU A 440 -1.45 7.75 -10.46
CA GLU A 440 -0.37 6.83 -10.16
C GLU A 440 -0.90 5.56 -9.51
N ALA A 441 -0.35 4.41 -9.91
CA ALA A 441 -0.59 3.15 -9.22
C ALA A 441 0.73 2.45 -8.91
N VAL A 442 0.73 1.77 -7.78
CA VAL A 442 1.87 1.07 -7.23
C VAL A 442 1.51 -0.39 -7.04
N GLY A 443 2.37 -1.29 -7.49
CA GLY A 443 2.25 -2.71 -7.26
C GLY A 443 3.54 -3.32 -6.72
N VAL A 444 3.42 -4.23 -5.78
CA VAL A 444 4.55 -5.00 -5.25
C VAL A 444 4.21 -6.47 -5.26
N LEU A 445 5.10 -7.29 -5.79
CA LEU A 445 4.95 -8.74 -5.90
C LEU A 445 6.26 -9.45 -5.58
N PRO A 446 6.24 -10.67 -5.02
CA PRO A 446 7.40 -11.56 -5.00
C PRO A 446 7.75 -12.04 -6.41
N GLU A 447 9.02 -12.35 -6.61
CA GLU A 447 9.57 -12.80 -7.89
C GLU A 447 8.82 -14.03 -8.45
N SER A 448 8.47 -14.98 -7.58
CA SER A 448 7.71 -16.18 -7.95
C SER A 448 6.36 -15.89 -8.61
N LEU A 449 5.64 -14.84 -8.17
CA LEU A 449 4.38 -14.42 -8.79
C LEU A 449 4.61 -13.60 -10.08
N CYS A 450 5.74 -12.91 -10.20
CA CYS A 450 6.13 -12.23 -11.44
C CYS A 450 6.49 -13.23 -12.55
N GLU A 451 6.99 -14.41 -12.20
CA GLU A 451 7.35 -15.47 -13.13
C GLU A 451 6.14 -16.24 -13.66
N ASP A 452 5.04 -16.33 -12.90
CA ASP A 452 3.79 -16.93 -13.36
C ASP A 452 3.09 -16.02 -14.38
N GLU A 453 3.26 -16.35 -15.65
CA GLU A 453 2.76 -15.56 -16.79
C GLU A 453 1.25 -15.38 -16.78
N ILE A 454 0.52 -16.46 -16.53
CA ILE A 454 -0.96 -16.43 -16.55
C ILE A 454 -1.47 -15.64 -15.35
N GLY A 455 -1.03 -15.97 -14.15
CA GLY A 455 -1.42 -15.28 -12.94
C GLY A 455 -1.02 -13.81 -12.96
N PHE A 456 0.19 -13.48 -13.43
CA PHE A 456 0.63 -12.10 -13.56
C PHE A 456 -0.29 -11.28 -14.47
N SER A 457 -0.70 -11.83 -15.64
CA SER A 457 -1.60 -11.11 -16.56
C SER A 457 -3.05 -11.09 -16.09
N THR A 458 -3.60 -12.24 -15.62
CA THR A 458 -5.02 -12.39 -15.30
C THR A 458 -5.40 -11.89 -13.90
N VAL A 459 -4.47 -11.92 -12.95
CA VAL A 459 -4.71 -11.47 -11.59
C VAL A 459 -4.13 -10.08 -11.36
N PHE A 460 -2.82 -9.91 -11.59
CA PHE A 460 -2.15 -8.67 -11.24
C PHE A 460 -2.40 -7.53 -12.25
N LEU A 461 -2.06 -7.73 -13.54
CA LEU A 461 -2.25 -6.66 -14.55
C LEU A 461 -3.73 -6.34 -14.77
N ALA A 462 -4.60 -7.34 -14.75
CA ALA A 462 -6.03 -7.11 -14.81
C ALA A 462 -6.51 -6.23 -13.65
N SER A 463 -6.08 -6.54 -12.41
CA SER A 463 -6.39 -5.75 -11.23
C SER A 463 -5.84 -4.32 -11.33
N LEU A 464 -4.59 -4.19 -11.73
CA LEU A 464 -3.94 -2.88 -11.90
C LEU A 464 -4.68 -2.00 -12.90
N LEU A 465 -5.10 -2.57 -14.05
CA LEU A 465 -5.89 -1.84 -15.03
C LEU A 465 -7.28 -1.48 -14.51
N HIS A 466 -7.98 -2.39 -13.82
CA HIS A 466 -9.28 -2.09 -13.21
C HIS A 466 -9.21 -0.94 -12.21
N LEU A 467 -8.17 -0.91 -11.36
CA LEU A 467 -7.99 0.19 -10.41
C LEU A 467 -7.70 1.53 -11.09
N SER A 468 -6.96 1.50 -12.21
CA SER A 468 -6.54 2.70 -12.94
C SER A 468 -7.61 3.22 -13.92
N ALA A 469 -8.53 2.36 -14.35
CA ALA A 469 -9.49 2.63 -15.42
C ALA A 469 -10.29 3.94 -15.25
N PRO A 470 -10.82 4.29 -14.05
CA PRO A 470 -11.57 5.54 -13.88
C PRO A 470 -10.74 6.78 -14.19
N ALA A 471 -9.48 6.83 -13.77
CA ALA A 471 -8.59 7.96 -14.05
C ALA A 471 -8.19 8.05 -15.54
N LEU A 472 -8.39 6.96 -16.29
CA LEU A 472 -8.19 6.89 -17.73
C LEU A 472 -9.48 7.22 -18.53
N GLY A 473 -10.57 7.57 -17.86
CA GLY A 473 -11.88 7.80 -18.48
C GLY A 473 -12.50 6.51 -19.01
N LEU A 474 -12.22 5.38 -18.36
CA LEU A 474 -12.74 4.06 -18.71
C LEU A 474 -13.59 3.52 -17.54
N THR A 475 -14.71 2.91 -17.86
CA THR A 475 -15.59 2.25 -16.89
C THR A 475 -15.63 0.76 -17.16
N ALA A 476 -15.14 -0.04 -16.22
CA ALA A 476 -15.16 -1.50 -16.35
C ALA A 476 -16.55 -2.05 -16.02
N ILE A 477 -17.03 -2.97 -16.86
CA ILE A 477 -18.29 -3.70 -16.67
C ILE A 477 -18.08 -5.21 -16.70
N SER A 478 -18.91 -5.95 -15.96
CA SER A 478 -18.92 -7.42 -15.98
C SER A 478 -19.69 -7.95 -17.19
N ALA A 479 -19.10 -7.83 -18.35
CA ALA A 479 -19.68 -8.31 -19.59
C ALA A 479 -18.61 -8.93 -20.49
N ALA A 480 -19.00 -9.91 -21.31
CA ALA A 480 -18.23 -10.31 -22.47
C ALA A 480 -18.61 -9.43 -23.66
N CYS A 481 -17.70 -9.32 -24.63
CA CYS A 481 -17.94 -8.57 -25.86
C CYS A 481 -17.50 -9.38 -27.09
N VAL A 482 -18.40 -9.46 -28.09
CA VAL A 482 -18.13 -9.99 -29.41
C VAL A 482 -18.60 -9.00 -30.45
N SER A 483 -18.00 -9.00 -31.66
CA SER A 483 -18.39 -8.05 -32.70
C SER A 483 -18.40 -8.63 -34.10
N SER A 484 -19.02 -7.88 -35.03
CA SER A 484 -18.85 -8.02 -36.47
C SER A 484 -18.46 -6.64 -37.00
N GLY A 485 -17.20 -6.47 -37.39
CA GLY A 485 -16.64 -5.16 -37.72
C GLY A 485 -16.72 -4.18 -36.52
N ALA A 486 -17.24 -2.96 -36.75
CA ALA A 486 -17.35 -1.95 -35.71
C ALA A 486 -18.51 -2.18 -34.71
N ASN A 487 -19.44 -3.09 -35.01
CA ASN A 487 -20.68 -3.30 -34.26
C ASN A 487 -20.50 -4.41 -33.24
N GLY A 488 -20.61 -4.08 -31.94
CA GLY A 488 -20.38 -4.97 -30.81
C GLY A 488 -21.66 -5.38 -30.09
N LEU A 489 -21.66 -6.59 -29.52
CA LEU A 489 -22.65 -7.06 -28.54
C LEU A 489 -22.04 -7.14 -27.16
N LEU A 490 -22.74 -6.58 -26.18
CA LEU A 490 -22.40 -6.74 -24.77
C LEU A 490 -23.19 -7.91 -24.19
N LEU A 491 -22.48 -8.94 -23.70
CA LEU A 491 -23.06 -10.17 -23.17
C LEU A 491 -23.00 -10.17 -21.66
N PHE A 492 -24.15 -10.04 -21.03
CA PHE A 492 -24.31 -10.05 -19.58
C PHE A 492 -24.81 -11.41 -19.09
N GLY A 493 -24.74 -11.63 -17.79
CA GLY A 493 -25.27 -12.82 -17.14
C GLY A 493 -24.51 -13.16 -15.86
N ARG A 494 -25.13 -13.92 -14.97
CA ARG A 494 -24.53 -14.38 -13.72
C ARG A 494 -23.26 -15.22 -14.00
N SER A 495 -22.45 -15.42 -12.95
CA SER A 495 -21.40 -16.43 -13.02
C SER A 495 -22.01 -17.77 -13.45
N HIS A 496 -21.34 -18.47 -14.36
CA HIS A 496 -21.83 -19.74 -14.94
C HIS A 496 -22.95 -19.63 -15.98
N SER A 497 -23.34 -18.42 -16.40
CA SER A 497 -24.33 -18.27 -17.48
C SER A 497 -23.79 -18.67 -18.87
N GLY A 498 -22.51 -19.03 -18.99
CA GLY A 498 -21.90 -19.46 -20.26
C GLY A 498 -21.34 -18.35 -21.14
N LYS A 499 -21.16 -17.12 -20.62
CA LYS A 499 -20.61 -15.97 -21.39
C LYS A 499 -19.35 -16.33 -22.19
N THR A 500 -18.30 -16.81 -21.52
CA THR A 500 -17.02 -17.17 -22.14
C THR A 500 -17.19 -18.21 -23.24
N THR A 501 -17.96 -19.26 -22.97
CA THR A 501 -18.19 -20.36 -23.92
C THR A 501 -18.99 -19.89 -25.13
N ALA A 502 -20.06 -19.11 -24.93
CA ALA A 502 -20.89 -18.59 -26.01
C ALA A 502 -20.12 -17.57 -26.87
N SER A 503 -19.28 -16.72 -26.27
CA SER A 503 -18.40 -15.80 -27.00
C SER A 503 -17.40 -16.55 -27.88
N TYR A 504 -16.83 -17.65 -27.39
CA TYR A 504 -15.93 -18.49 -28.17
C TYR A 504 -16.67 -19.20 -29.34
N CYS A 505 -17.88 -19.70 -29.08
CA CYS A 505 -18.72 -20.23 -30.15
C CYS A 505 -19.05 -19.15 -31.23
N GLY A 506 -19.27 -17.89 -30.80
CA GLY A 506 -19.42 -16.76 -31.71
C GLY A 506 -18.19 -16.57 -32.58
N LYS A 507 -16.99 -16.67 -32.02
CA LYS A 507 -15.75 -16.64 -32.82
C LYS A 507 -15.71 -17.76 -33.86
N LYS A 508 -16.10 -18.97 -33.51
CA LYS A 508 -16.18 -20.09 -34.49
C LYS A 508 -17.15 -19.79 -35.64
N LEU A 509 -18.12 -18.93 -35.43
CA LEU A 509 -19.06 -18.47 -36.44
C LEU A 509 -18.59 -17.18 -37.17
N GLY A 510 -17.36 -16.75 -36.96
CA GLY A 510 -16.76 -15.59 -37.63
C GLY A 510 -16.94 -14.25 -36.92
N LEU A 511 -17.44 -14.22 -35.68
CA LEU A 511 -17.43 -13.01 -34.87
C LEU A 511 -16.03 -12.76 -34.27
N GLU A 512 -15.72 -11.52 -34.03
CA GLU A 512 -14.50 -11.14 -33.33
C GLU A 512 -14.70 -11.26 -31.79
N PHE A 513 -13.70 -11.79 -31.10
CA PHE A 513 -13.73 -12.01 -29.65
C PHE A 513 -12.97 -10.88 -28.95
N HIS A 514 -13.64 -10.01 -28.20
CA HIS A 514 -13.01 -8.88 -27.50
C HIS A 514 -12.76 -9.16 -26.02
N SER A 515 -13.75 -9.70 -25.31
CA SER A 515 -13.65 -9.99 -23.89
C SER A 515 -14.57 -11.14 -23.48
N ASP A 516 -14.29 -11.78 -22.34
CA ASP A 516 -15.13 -12.82 -21.77
C ASP A 516 -15.58 -12.53 -20.32
N GLN A 517 -14.85 -11.69 -19.59
CA GLN A 517 -15.15 -11.37 -18.19
C GLN A 517 -15.35 -9.89 -17.95
N ALA A 518 -14.49 -9.04 -18.52
CA ALA A 518 -14.52 -7.60 -18.33
C ALA A 518 -14.47 -6.87 -19.67
N THR A 519 -15.34 -5.90 -19.83
CA THR A 519 -15.34 -4.96 -20.96
C THR A 519 -15.16 -3.55 -20.40
N PHE A 520 -14.32 -2.75 -21.03
CA PHE A 520 -14.08 -1.37 -20.63
C PHE A 520 -14.86 -0.43 -21.54
N LEU A 521 -15.73 0.37 -20.97
CA LEU A 521 -16.54 1.34 -21.70
C LEU A 521 -15.89 2.72 -21.66
N GLU A 522 -15.94 3.41 -22.80
CA GLU A 522 -15.46 4.77 -23.00
C GLU A 522 -16.60 5.64 -23.48
N LEU A 523 -16.75 6.82 -22.88
CA LEU A 523 -17.61 7.89 -23.38
C LEU A 523 -16.79 8.82 -24.26
N ASP A 524 -17.13 8.91 -25.54
CA ASP A 524 -16.44 9.78 -26.49
C ASP A 524 -17.45 10.35 -27.51
N GLY A 525 -17.46 11.69 -27.67
CA GLY A 525 -18.33 12.37 -28.62
C GLY A 525 -19.83 12.11 -28.42
N GLY A 526 -20.28 11.78 -27.21
CA GLY A 526 -21.68 11.46 -26.92
C GLY A 526 -22.09 10.03 -27.30
N ALA A 527 -21.14 9.16 -27.62
CA ALA A 527 -21.33 7.75 -27.88
C ALA A 527 -20.58 6.89 -26.85
N VAL A 528 -21.04 5.65 -26.67
CA VAL A 528 -20.34 4.64 -25.86
C VAL A 528 -19.56 3.72 -26.79
N TYR A 529 -18.29 3.52 -26.46
CA TYR A 529 -17.43 2.55 -27.12
C TYR A 529 -17.03 1.47 -26.12
N ALA A 530 -16.82 0.26 -26.61
CA ALA A 530 -16.39 -0.89 -25.81
C ALA A 530 -15.00 -1.35 -26.25
N TRP A 531 -14.12 -1.56 -25.26
CA TRP A 531 -12.78 -2.12 -25.42
C TRP A 531 -12.72 -3.50 -24.79
N GLY A 532 -12.03 -4.41 -25.44
CA GLY A 532 -11.76 -5.74 -24.90
C GLY A 532 -10.63 -5.76 -23.88
N GLU A 533 -10.53 -6.85 -23.17
CA GLU A 533 -9.44 -7.15 -22.24
C GLU A 533 -8.20 -7.73 -22.95
N PHE A 534 -7.03 -7.72 -22.27
CA PHE A 534 -5.73 -8.12 -22.86
C PHE A 534 -5.23 -9.48 -22.35
N TRP A 535 -5.72 -9.96 -21.21
CA TRP A 535 -5.29 -11.21 -20.59
C TRP A 535 -5.99 -12.43 -21.17
N PRO A 536 -5.45 -13.65 -20.96
CA PRO A 536 -6.06 -14.88 -21.46
C PRO A 536 -7.51 -15.08 -21.04
N ALA A 537 -8.32 -15.61 -21.92
CA ALA A 537 -9.68 -16.01 -21.59
C ALA A 537 -9.69 -17.27 -20.73
N ALA A 538 -10.50 -17.27 -19.66
CA ALA A 538 -10.52 -18.34 -18.67
C ALA A 538 -11.74 -19.23 -18.85
N PHE A 539 -11.51 -20.43 -19.36
CA PHE A 539 -12.53 -21.48 -19.52
C PHE A 539 -12.50 -22.43 -18.32
N ARG A 540 -13.63 -23.05 -18.05
CA ARG A 540 -13.68 -24.15 -17.10
C ARG A 540 -13.23 -25.46 -17.75
N PRO A 541 -12.64 -26.40 -17.00
CA PRO A 541 -12.25 -27.69 -17.54
C PRO A 541 -13.40 -28.45 -18.19
N GLU A 542 -14.63 -28.33 -17.66
CA GLU A 542 -15.83 -28.98 -18.21
C GLU A 542 -16.20 -28.45 -19.61
N THR A 543 -15.78 -27.24 -19.95
CA THR A 543 -16.01 -26.66 -21.28
C THR A 543 -15.34 -27.47 -22.38
N VAL A 544 -14.26 -28.18 -22.09
CA VAL A 544 -13.55 -29.05 -23.03
C VAL A 544 -14.44 -30.20 -23.53
N GLN A 545 -15.44 -30.62 -22.75
CA GLN A 545 -16.40 -31.63 -23.20
C GLN A 545 -17.24 -31.16 -24.40
N PHE A 546 -17.53 -29.87 -24.46
CA PHE A 546 -18.27 -29.22 -25.56
C PHE A 546 -17.36 -28.68 -26.66
N LEU A 547 -16.13 -28.32 -26.31
CA LEU A 547 -15.14 -27.66 -27.16
C LEU A 547 -13.77 -28.35 -27.00
N PRO A 548 -13.60 -29.58 -27.53
CA PRO A 548 -12.39 -30.39 -27.32
C PRO A 548 -11.10 -29.72 -27.79
N GLU A 549 -11.18 -28.85 -28.80
CA GLU A 549 -10.05 -28.11 -29.35
C GLU A 549 -9.39 -27.18 -28.33
N LEU A 550 -10.10 -26.75 -27.30
CA LEU A 550 -9.54 -25.90 -26.22
C LEU A 550 -8.44 -26.60 -25.45
N SER A 551 -8.45 -27.94 -25.37
CA SER A 551 -7.40 -28.70 -24.68
C SER A 551 -6.02 -28.51 -25.30
N GLY A 552 -5.94 -28.27 -26.62
CA GLY A 552 -4.69 -27.98 -27.33
C GLY A 552 -4.28 -26.51 -27.37
N LEU A 553 -5.18 -25.61 -27.00
CA LEU A 553 -4.95 -24.16 -27.06
C LEU A 553 -4.68 -23.54 -25.68
N GLY A 554 -5.13 -24.17 -24.62
CA GLY A 554 -5.12 -23.60 -23.29
C GLY A 554 -4.06 -24.18 -22.39
N ARG A 555 -3.65 -23.39 -21.39
CA ARG A 555 -2.77 -23.78 -20.28
C ARG A 555 -3.57 -23.81 -18.99
N SER A 556 -3.30 -24.81 -18.11
CA SER A 556 -3.97 -24.92 -16.82
C SER A 556 -3.50 -23.82 -15.87
N PHE A 557 -4.43 -23.19 -15.16
CA PHE A 557 -4.18 -22.20 -14.13
C PHE A 557 -5.09 -22.44 -12.94
N VAL A 558 -4.50 -22.44 -11.73
CA VAL A 558 -5.24 -22.64 -10.47
C VAL A 558 -5.34 -21.32 -9.73
N TYR A 559 -6.57 -20.91 -9.41
CA TYR A 559 -6.85 -19.73 -8.62
C TYR A 559 -8.01 -19.97 -7.65
N ARG A 560 -7.81 -19.71 -6.35
CA ARG A 560 -8.82 -19.95 -5.29
C ARG A 560 -9.39 -21.36 -5.33
N ASP A 561 -8.53 -22.36 -5.34
CA ASP A 561 -8.87 -23.80 -5.37
C ASP A 561 -9.72 -24.24 -6.59
N ARG A 562 -9.73 -23.41 -7.64
CA ARG A 562 -10.40 -23.71 -8.90
C ARG A 562 -9.41 -23.75 -10.05
N THR A 563 -9.52 -24.79 -10.84
CA THR A 563 -8.74 -24.91 -12.07
C THR A 563 -9.46 -24.23 -13.23
N PHE A 564 -8.69 -23.51 -14.03
CA PHE A 564 -9.14 -22.88 -15.27
C PHE A 564 -8.24 -23.32 -16.42
N LEU A 565 -8.81 -23.39 -17.61
CA LEU A 565 -8.08 -23.51 -18.86
C LEU A 565 -7.96 -22.10 -19.47
N CYS A 566 -6.78 -21.53 -19.43
CA CYS A 566 -6.52 -20.18 -19.92
C CYS A 566 -6.00 -20.22 -21.35
N VAL A 567 -6.72 -19.57 -22.27
CA VAL A 567 -6.39 -19.49 -23.71
C VAL A 567 -5.93 -18.10 -24.04
N ASP A 568 -4.75 -17.99 -24.67
CA ASP A 568 -4.17 -16.70 -25.01
C ASP A 568 -5.07 -15.89 -25.97
N LYS A 569 -5.13 -14.59 -25.71
CA LYS A 569 -5.98 -13.67 -26.48
C LYS A 569 -5.62 -13.64 -27.97
N THR A 570 -4.35 -13.78 -28.30
CA THR A 570 -3.87 -13.83 -29.68
C THR A 570 -4.46 -15.02 -30.47
N ALA A 571 -4.70 -16.15 -29.81
CA ALA A 571 -5.37 -17.30 -30.41
C ALA A 571 -6.89 -17.07 -30.61
N LEU A 572 -7.47 -16.13 -29.86
CA LEU A 572 -8.91 -15.86 -29.87
C LEU A 572 -9.30 -14.65 -30.74
N SER A 573 -8.60 -13.55 -30.65
CA SER A 573 -9.04 -12.23 -31.17
C SER A 573 -8.39 -11.82 -32.48
N GLY A 574 -7.45 -12.61 -33.03
CA GLY A 574 -6.65 -12.13 -34.16
C GLY A 574 -5.87 -10.86 -33.84
N THR A 575 -5.68 -9.97 -34.80
CA THR A 575 -4.90 -8.72 -34.64
C THR A 575 -5.75 -7.49 -34.30
N ASN A 576 -7.08 -7.57 -34.40
CA ASN A 576 -7.95 -6.41 -34.15
C ASN A 576 -8.18 -6.19 -32.66
N ARG A 577 -7.57 -5.12 -32.12
CA ARG A 577 -7.71 -4.67 -30.72
C ARG A 577 -8.40 -3.28 -30.65
N GLY A 578 -9.15 -2.92 -31.67
CA GLY A 578 -9.87 -1.67 -31.73
C GLY A 578 -11.09 -1.62 -30.80
N ARG A 579 -11.63 -0.43 -30.59
CA ARG A 579 -12.90 -0.23 -29.90
C ARG A 579 -14.06 -0.53 -30.83
N VAL A 580 -15.17 -1.00 -30.28
CA VAL A 580 -16.41 -1.28 -31.00
C VAL A 580 -17.57 -0.48 -30.41
N ILE A 581 -18.62 -0.27 -31.22
CA ILE A 581 -19.85 0.41 -30.78
C ILE A 581 -20.84 -0.66 -30.30
N PRO A 582 -21.27 -0.66 -29.04
CA PRO A 582 -22.31 -1.54 -28.55
C PRO A 582 -23.65 -1.25 -29.30
N VAL A 583 -24.16 -2.22 -30.06
CA VAL A 583 -25.41 -2.10 -30.78
C VAL A 583 -26.55 -2.89 -30.16
N ALA A 584 -26.26 -3.81 -29.25
CA ALA A 584 -27.24 -4.46 -28.40
C ALA A 584 -26.63 -5.01 -27.11
N CYS A 585 -27.47 -5.15 -26.09
CA CYS A 585 -27.18 -5.80 -24.81
C CYS A 585 -27.91 -7.14 -24.74
N ILE A 586 -27.22 -8.24 -24.45
CA ILE A 586 -27.80 -9.58 -24.35
C ILE A 586 -27.54 -10.17 -22.97
N PHE A 587 -28.59 -10.50 -22.24
CA PHE A 587 -28.54 -11.14 -20.92
C PHE A 587 -28.75 -12.65 -21.07
N LEU A 588 -27.67 -13.42 -20.84
CA LEU A 588 -27.68 -14.87 -20.96
C LEU A 588 -28.29 -15.51 -19.70
N GLU A 589 -29.32 -16.31 -19.91
CA GLU A 589 -30.00 -17.07 -18.87
C GLU A 589 -30.18 -18.52 -19.33
N ARG A 590 -29.55 -19.45 -18.61
CA ARG A 590 -29.71 -20.88 -18.88
C ARG A 590 -31.04 -21.38 -18.33
N HIS A 591 -31.79 -22.09 -19.17
CA HIS A 591 -33.08 -22.64 -18.82
C HIS A 591 -33.26 -24.04 -19.41
N ALA A 592 -33.25 -25.07 -18.55
CA ALA A 592 -33.16 -26.48 -18.93
C ALA A 592 -34.32 -27.03 -19.80
N SER A 593 -35.36 -26.26 -20.13
CA SER A 593 -36.55 -26.74 -20.82
C SER A 593 -37.09 -25.77 -21.87
N SER A 594 -36.37 -24.72 -22.25
CA SER A 594 -36.88 -23.73 -23.21
C SER A 594 -36.21 -23.83 -24.58
N SER A 595 -37.00 -23.77 -25.65
CA SER A 595 -36.45 -23.49 -26.97
C SER A 595 -35.67 -22.19 -26.95
N PRO A 596 -34.43 -22.15 -27.45
CA PRO A 596 -33.59 -20.95 -27.48
C PRO A 596 -34.30 -19.78 -28.17
N ARG A 597 -34.40 -18.65 -27.44
CA ARG A 597 -35.10 -17.48 -27.97
C ARG A 597 -34.58 -16.19 -27.33
N LEU A 598 -34.65 -15.11 -28.11
CA LEU A 598 -34.44 -13.75 -27.67
C LEU A 598 -35.77 -13.13 -27.22
N VAL A 599 -35.85 -12.66 -25.97
CA VAL A 599 -37.02 -11.95 -25.46
C VAL A 599 -36.58 -10.50 -25.25
N PRO A 600 -37.29 -9.53 -25.89
CA PRO A 600 -36.99 -8.11 -25.68
C PRO A 600 -37.02 -7.75 -24.19
N LEU A 601 -36.02 -7.01 -23.73
CA LEU A 601 -35.93 -6.54 -22.36
C LEU A 601 -36.21 -5.04 -22.30
N PRO A 602 -37.13 -4.57 -21.46
CA PRO A 602 -37.36 -3.14 -21.28
C PRO A 602 -36.10 -2.43 -20.79
N HIS A 603 -35.79 -1.25 -21.29
CA HIS A 603 -34.55 -0.51 -20.98
C HIS A 603 -34.37 -0.19 -19.50
N TRP A 604 -35.44 -0.03 -18.74
CA TRP A 604 -35.42 0.22 -17.30
C TRP A 604 -35.01 -1.00 -16.46
N GLU A 605 -34.96 -2.20 -17.04
CA GLU A 605 -34.46 -3.42 -16.38
C GLU A 605 -32.95 -3.60 -16.51
N LEU A 606 -32.23 -2.67 -17.19
CA LEU A 606 -30.76 -2.70 -17.19
C LEU A 606 -30.23 -2.52 -15.76
N PRO A 607 -29.67 -3.56 -15.15
CA PRO A 607 -29.30 -3.50 -13.74
C PRO A 607 -28.09 -2.58 -13.53
N ARG A 608 -28.15 -1.70 -12.55
CA ARG A 608 -27.00 -0.91 -12.08
C ARG A 608 -25.81 -1.79 -11.64
N GLN A 609 -26.07 -3.06 -11.37
CA GLN A 609 -25.09 -4.07 -10.93
C GLN A 609 -24.15 -4.56 -12.06
N ILE A 610 -24.29 -4.07 -13.27
CA ILE A 610 -23.36 -4.42 -14.38
C ILE A 610 -21.96 -3.82 -14.18
N PHE A 611 -21.85 -2.75 -13.40
CA PHE A 611 -20.57 -2.09 -13.15
C PHE A 611 -19.73 -2.85 -12.13
N THR A 612 -18.47 -3.08 -12.48
CA THR A 612 -17.50 -3.72 -11.60
C THR A 612 -16.64 -2.72 -10.85
N ASP A 613 -16.71 -1.45 -11.25
CA ASP A 613 -15.80 -0.42 -10.78
C ASP A 613 -16.53 0.74 -10.10
N ALA A 614 -15.74 1.44 -9.28
CA ALA A 614 -16.10 2.67 -8.58
C ALA A 614 -15.87 3.94 -9.42
N GLY A 615 -16.15 3.92 -10.71
CA GLY A 615 -16.23 5.13 -11.54
C GLY A 615 -17.19 6.16 -10.96
N SER A 616 -17.15 7.42 -11.41
CA SER A 616 -18.07 8.44 -10.93
C SER A 616 -19.53 8.03 -11.14
N GLU A 617 -20.43 8.44 -10.28
CA GLU A 617 -21.86 8.17 -10.47
C GLU A 617 -22.38 8.81 -11.77
N GLU A 618 -21.86 9.99 -12.11
CA GLU A 618 -22.18 10.71 -13.34
C GLU A 618 -21.81 9.93 -14.60
N ASP A 619 -20.61 9.34 -14.67
CA ASP A 619 -20.18 8.50 -15.79
C ASP A 619 -21.03 7.25 -15.91
N ARG A 620 -21.40 6.63 -14.80
CA ARG A 620 -22.27 5.45 -14.80
C ARG A 620 -23.67 5.77 -15.29
N ASP A 621 -24.25 6.85 -14.81
CA ASP A 621 -25.58 7.28 -15.22
C ASP A 621 -25.59 7.68 -16.72
N ALA A 622 -24.53 8.36 -17.20
CA ALA A 622 -24.38 8.67 -18.62
C ALA A 622 -24.25 7.41 -19.48
N ILE A 623 -23.45 6.43 -19.06
CA ILE A 623 -23.29 5.14 -19.74
C ILE A 623 -24.64 4.39 -19.76
N LEU A 624 -25.35 4.31 -18.63
CA LEU A 624 -26.66 3.66 -18.56
C LEU A 624 -27.67 4.33 -19.48
N ALA A 625 -27.69 5.66 -19.51
CA ALA A 625 -28.60 6.42 -20.38
C ALA A 625 -28.32 6.15 -21.86
N LEU A 626 -27.07 5.96 -22.25
CA LEU A 626 -26.69 5.65 -23.64
C LEU A 626 -26.93 4.17 -23.96
N LEU A 627 -26.56 3.25 -23.10
CA LEU A 627 -26.85 1.83 -23.26
C LEU A 627 -28.37 1.55 -23.26
N GLY A 628 -29.15 2.36 -22.54
CA GLY A 628 -30.61 2.29 -22.57
C GLY A 628 -31.23 2.65 -23.91
N LYS A 629 -30.46 3.25 -24.84
CA LYS A 629 -30.92 3.54 -26.20
C LYS A 629 -30.69 2.39 -27.17
N VAL A 630 -29.86 1.41 -26.82
CA VAL A 630 -29.63 0.23 -27.69
C VAL A 630 -30.58 -0.90 -27.33
N PRO A 631 -30.99 -1.76 -28.27
CA PRO A 631 -31.84 -2.91 -27.98
C PRO A 631 -31.24 -3.82 -26.89
N ALA A 632 -32.09 -4.24 -25.97
CA ALA A 632 -31.72 -5.19 -24.93
C ALA A 632 -32.59 -6.45 -25.02
N TYR A 633 -31.97 -7.61 -24.84
CA TYR A 633 -32.61 -8.90 -24.94
C TYR A 633 -32.23 -9.80 -23.78
N ARG A 634 -33.16 -10.60 -23.29
CA ARG A 634 -32.92 -11.79 -22.50
C ARG A 634 -32.82 -12.98 -23.44
N LEU A 635 -31.66 -13.65 -23.45
CA LEU A 635 -31.46 -14.88 -24.21
C LEU A 635 -31.71 -16.08 -23.30
N LEU A 636 -32.84 -16.73 -23.50
CA LEU A 636 -33.15 -18.01 -22.87
C LEU A 636 -32.57 -19.12 -23.75
N TYR A 637 -31.73 -19.98 -23.21
CA TYR A 637 -31.14 -21.08 -23.96
C TYR A 637 -30.84 -22.28 -23.04
N ASP A 638 -30.72 -23.46 -23.63
CA ASP A 638 -30.31 -24.69 -22.98
C ASP A 638 -28.77 -24.79 -22.81
N ASP A 639 -28.24 -25.98 -22.70
CA ASP A 639 -26.83 -26.23 -22.47
C ASP A 639 -25.96 -26.12 -23.73
N ASP A 640 -26.53 -25.92 -24.93
CA ASP A 640 -25.75 -25.75 -26.18
C ASP A 640 -25.38 -24.27 -26.45
N PRO A 641 -24.12 -23.86 -26.14
CA PRO A 641 -23.68 -22.48 -26.36
C PRO A 641 -23.56 -22.07 -27.82
N SER A 642 -23.55 -23.04 -28.76
CA SER A 642 -23.49 -22.76 -30.19
C SER A 642 -24.78 -22.13 -30.71
N ILE A 643 -25.90 -22.44 -30.06
CA ILE A 643 -27.21 -21.86 -30.40
C ILE A 643 -27.22 -20.37 -29.98
N ALA A 644 -26.72 -20.06 -28.79
CA ALA A 644 -26.56 -18.67 -28.36
C ALA A 644 -25.71 -17.86 -29.37
N ALA A 645 -24.63 -18.43 -29.82
CA ALA A 645 -23.74 -17.80 -30.80
C ALA A 645 -24.42 -17.52 -32.17
N ARG A 646 -25.27 -18.42 -32.64
CA ARG A 646 -26.07 -18.17 -33.86
C ARG A 646 -27.03 -17.00 -33.71
N LEU A 647 -27.66 -16.88 -32.55
CA LEU A 647 -28.52 -15.74 -32.23
C LEU A 647 -27.76 -14.42 -32.10
N PHE A 648 -26.53 -14.42 -31.62
CA PHE A 648 -25.67 -13.23 -31.62
C PHE A 648 -25.43 -12.72 -33.04
N ARG A 649 -25.10 -13.63 -33.95
CA ARG A 649 -24.88 -13.32 -35.35
C ARG A 649 -26.15 -12.74 -36.00
N SER A 650 -27.32 -13.32 -35.75
CA SER A 650 -28.57 -12.81 -36.26
C SER A 650 -28.91 -11.39 -35.81
N VAL A 651 -28.60 -11.04 -34.55
CA VAL A 651 -28.79 -9.68 -34.00
C VAL A 651 -27.90 -8.68 -34.74
N LEU A 652 -26.62 -9.02 -34.97
CA LEU A 652 -25.65 -8.17 -35.65
C LEU A 652 -26.03 -7.98 -37.14
N GLU A 653 -26.44 -9.05 -37.84
CA GLU A 653 -26.88 -9.00 -39.22
C GLU A 653 -28.15 -8.14 -39.39
N ALA A 654 -29.11 -8.27 -38.48
CA ALA A 654 -30.32 -7.44 -38.48
C ALA A 654 -29.99 -5.94 -38.29
N HIS A 655 -29.05 -5.60 -37.40
CA HIS A 655 -28.60 -4.23 -37.19
C HIS A 655 -27.93 -3.66 -38.49
N GLN A 656 -27.02 -4.40 -39.10
CA GLN A 656 -26.34 -3.99 -40.35
C GLN A 656 -27.31 -3.75 -41.49
N LEU A 657 -28.38 -4.54 -41.58
CA LEU A 657 -29.43 -4.34 -42.59
C LEU A 657 -30.23 -3.06 -42.34
N MET A 658 -30.46 -2.68 -41.07
CA MET A 658 -31.12 -1.42 -40.73
C MET A 658 -30.26 -0.20 -41.08
N GLU A 659 -28.96 -0.24 -40.76
CA GLU A 659 -27.99 0.84 -41.09
C GLU A 659 -27.87 1.09 -42.58
N ARG A 660 -27.97 0.06 -43.44
CA ARG A 660 -27.95 0.20 -44.91
C ARG A 660 -29.20 0.81 -45.47
N ARG A 661 -30.29 0.87 -44.73
CA ARG A 661 -31.58 1.42 -45.13
C ARG A 661 -31.84 2.86 -44.69
N THR A 662 -31.06 3.34 -43.72
CA THR A 662 -30.98 4.73 -43.25
C THR A 662 -29.83 5.48 -43.94
#